data_b8b754c67ba816c20e8bf32ad826e94c
#
_entry.id   b8b754c67ba816c20e8bf32ad826e94c
#
_cell.length_a   1.000
_cell.length_b   1.000
_cell.length_c   1.000
_cell.angle_alpha   90.00
_cell.angle_beta   90.00
_cell.angle_gamma   90.00
#
_symmetry.space_group_name_H-M   'P 1'
#
loop_
_entity.id
_entity.type
_entity.pdbx_description
1 polymer ?
#
loop_
_entity_poly.entity_id
_entity_poly.type
_entity_poly.pdbx_seq_one_letter_code
_entity_poly.pdbx_strand_id
1 'polypeptide(L)'
;MKKNYFLYISPVAIITLSLLLCGCAKEVEQQQSQEELHEVVFHAGWAPETKTVLQEDGSVWWSPGDEIALCLVGHEDKYCLKSDCKEPSQETNFVGMIGENEGEDTFYAIYPYDKAKGTDLSRITIPSVQYATAGAISPGQFASFARAEGDNLTFYNVCAGLKFSVAHEGISKIVFQQRDDGVPLTGEIRIPFYPDWPNDLSVTPDYDNGSNFLTVYPAEGKYFDIGKYYYAAIAPGNTSLIMSFYTDNQVATKYFGVNSIERSKIAVLKEKDKDLVFENIDERTYAALGSNILPDGIDKNSIREVIFHTSSDVTTDVVVPSSIPTFGKDDYIPVYFEMAGTTAHYYTKAERYMMKGPSCVSFRDWKELRTIDLSMFSTSPVREFNSMFAGCINLEMVNLSSFNTSNAYYFPAMFQECRNLKELDISNFCSKNIKDDWGNPFDAMFTHCYNLTSLDLGNFEISGNADHTMFAFARNSHNCAIRCTSSTREALCNVTSKLGDNEKYITWVLPDDEMPVLEPYKFDYYSSDYSKDKTVKVLQKATVGKGINIVLLGDGYSDRLIADGSYDEDMNKAMNAIFKDEPYATFRDYFNVYQVYAVSENELTGESNTALNACIGGMDSQNGAVSYFDEYTVQKYAKIPDNNIDETCVVLILNQDAGYVKGVSHNGYIMVGDDVSDVTDYSKGGSVAMICRKLDDYSFVVAHEFGHGFAKLADEYWAYIGNMSDSEKEFYISRADNYGWWSNIDFTDNPETVKWRKFLNDDRYSGTDIGIYEGATCSSGCWKPSQHSIMNNDADGMFNAPSREAIYKRIHRLAFGKDWQYDYEKFVEYDQKNIAAEKAAGTTSVKNWASSVEPERKSFVKIEKSMTSDGKEKVTIIMN
;
A
#
# COMPACT_ATOMS: atom_id res chain seq x y z
N MET A 1 2.84 8.68 20.03
CA MET A 1 1.59 9.39 19.68
C MET A 1 0.42 8.71 20.37
N LYS A 2 -0.31 9.44 21.20
CA LYS A 2 -1.46 8.90 21.93
C LYS A 2 -2.70 9.04 21.03
N LYS A 3 -3.32 7.94 20.66
CA LYS A 3 -4.65 7.97 20.03
C LYS A 3 -5.69 8.33 21.08
N ASN A 4 -6.35 9.47 20.91
CA ASN A 4 -7.53 9.84 21.69
C ASN A 4 -8.76 9.19 21.05
N TYR A 5 -9.37 8.26 21.78
CA TYR A 5 -10.72 7.81 21.48
C TYR A 5 -11.71 8.80 22.10
N PHE A 6 -12.49 9.48 21.29
CA PHE A 6 -13.66 10.20 21.75
C PHE A 6 -14.83 9.25 21.89
N LEU A 7 -15.19 8.94 23.13
CA LEU A 7 -16.50 8.35 23.43
C LEU A 7 -17.53 9.48 23.58
N TYR A 8 -18.50 9.52 22.70
CA TYR A 8 -19.67 10.38 22.87
C TYR A 8 -20.55 9.82 24.00
N ILE A 9 -20.52 10.45 25.14
CA ILE A 9 -21.46 10.23 26.23
C ILE A 9 -22.50 11.34 26.18
N SER A 10 -23.77 10.95 26.14
CA SER A 10 -24.94 11.85 26.14
C SER A 10 -24.92 12.79 27.35
N PRO A 11 -25.37 14.03 27.21
CA PRO A 11 -25.33 15.06 28.26
C PRO A 11 -26.09 14.70 29.56
N VAL A 12 -26.92 13.66 29.56
CA VAL A 12 -27.71 13.24 30.73
C VAL A 12 -26.91 12.39 31.72
N ALA A 13 -25.75 11.83 31.31
CA ALA A 13 -24.92 11.00 32.19
C ALA A 13 -23.89 11.78 33.04
N ILE A 14 -23.71 13.09 32.77
CA ILE A 14 -22.69 13.89 33.46
C ILE A 14 -23.18 14.45 34.80
N ILE A 15 -24.49 14.48 35.07
CA ILE A 15 -25.04 15.10 36.30
C ILE A 15 -25.11 14.11 37.49
N THR A 16 -24.98 12.83 37.28
CA THR A 16 -25.07 11.78 38.32
C THR A 16 -23.77 11.22 38.83
N LEU A 17 -22.61 11.58 38.24
CA LEU A 17 -21.29 11.03 38.65
C LEU A 17 -20.43 12.04 39.46
N SER A 18 -20.89 13.26 39.71
CA SER A 18 -20.12 14.32 40.41
C SER A 18 -20.33 14.34 41.94
N LEU A 19 -20.99 13.35 42.52
CA LEU A 19 -21.32 13.37 43.96
C LEU A 19 -20.76 12.22 44.80
N LEU A 20 -19.85 11.42 44.30
CA LEU A 20 -19.33 10.24 45.00
C LEU A 20 -17.83 9.99 44.82
N LEU A 21 -16.95 10.98 44.84
CA LEU A 21 -15.50 10.74 45.05
C LEU A 21 -14.84 12.01 45.59
N CYS A 22 -15.04 12.27 46.89
CA CYS A 22 -14.18 13.15 47.65
C CYS A 22 -13.30 12.31 48.54
N GLY A 23 -12.03 12.17 48.24
CA GLY A 23 -11.07 11.45 49.06
C GLY A 23 -9.71 11.35 48.42
N CYS A 24 -8.85 12.31 48.74
CA CYS A 24 -7.38 12.32 48.76
C CYS A 24 -6.60 11.49 47.74
N ALA A 25 -6.06 12.14 46.70
CA ALA A 25 -4.77 11.85 46.14
C ALA A 25 -4.12 13.16 45.62
N LYS A 26 -2.83 13.29 45.89
CA LYS A 26 -2.00 14.46 45.61
C LYS A 26 -2.03 14.79 44.10
N GLU A 27 -2.25 16.03 43.82
CA GLU A 27 -2.07 16.65 42.50
C GLU A 27 -0.62 16.52 42.07
N VAL A 28 -0.42 15.81 40.95
CA VAL A 28 0.72 16.03 40.08
C VAL A 28 0.20 16.87 38.92
N GLU A 29 0.46 18.14 38.98
CA GLU A 29 0.23 19.07 37.86
C GLU A 29 1.07 18.59 36.65
N GLN A 30 0.41 17.97 35.68
CA GLN A 30 0.92 17.99 34.33
C GLN A 30 0.55 19.37 33.75
N GLN A 31 1.53 20.23 33.65
CA GLN A 31 1.47 21.41 32.81
C GLN A 31 1.25 20.92 31.35
N GLN A 32 0.00 20.96 30.89
CA GLN A 32 -0.25 21.19 29.47
C GLN A 32 0.20 22.64 29.23
N SER A 33 1.25 22.82 28.43
CA SER A 33 1.56 24.10 27.85
C SER A 33 0.33 24.54 27.06
N GLN A 34 -0.40 25.54 27.57
CA GLN A 34 -1.28 26.32 26.71
C GLN A 34 -0.35 27.05 25.75
N GLU A 35 -0.42 26.70 24.46
CA GLU A 35 0.20 27.51 23.41
C GLU A 35 -0.38 28.90 23.54
N GLU A 36 0.46 29.90 23.81
CA GLU A 36 0.05 31.29 23.82
C GLU A 36 -0.24 31.66 22.36
N LEU A 37 -1.52 31.88 22.05
CA LEU A 37 -1.95 32.35 20.73
C LEU A 37 -1.74 33.87 20.69
N HIS A 38 -1.15 34.37 19.62
CA HIS A 38 -0.99 35.79 19.35
C HIS A 38 -1.72 36.21 18.09
N GLU A 39 -2.21 37.45 18.08
CA GLU A 39 -2.90 38.01 16.93
C GLU A 39 -1.91 38.41 15.85
N VAL A 40 -2.18 38.01 14.61
CA VAL A 40 -1.42 38.38 13.43
C VAL A 40 -2.30 39.08 12.43
N VAL A 41 -1.69 39.96 11.63
CA VAL A 41 -2.34 40.70 10.55
C VAL A 41 -1.47 40.59 9.31
N PHE A 42 -2.03 40.03 8.24
CA PHE A 42 -1.39 39.99 6.95
C PHE A 42 -2.13 40.86 5.95
N HIS A 43 -1.38 41.75 5.29
CA HIS A 43 -1.91 42.58 4.20
C HIS A 43 -1.95 41.75 2.90
N ALA A 44 -3.14 41.62 2.30
CA ALA A 44 -3.36 40.74 1.15
C ALA A 44 -3.83 41.50 -0.08
N GLY A 45 -3.19 41.21 -1.20
CA GLY A 45 -3.54 41.69 -2.53
C GLY A 45 -3.40 40.59 -3.59
N TRP A 46 -3.81 40.94 -4.80
CA TRP A 46 -3.79 40.03 -5.94
C TRP A 46 -2.60 40.30 -6.85
N ALA A 47 -1.95 39.27 -7.35
CA ALA A 47 -0.92 39.40 -8.38
C ALA A 47 -1.51 39.99 -9.66
N PRO A 48 -0.79 40.85 -10.40
CA PRO A 48 -1.30 41.49 -11.61
C PRO A 48 -1.74 40.53 -12.72
N GLU A 49 -1.21 39.32 -12.71
CA GLU A 49 -1.56 38.23 -13.65
C GLU A 49 -2.74 37.39 -13.20
N THR A 50 -3.23 37.59 -11.98
CA THR A 50 -4.35 36.85 -11.38
C THR A 50 -5.70 37.44 -11.82
N LYS A 51 -5.88 37.76 -13.08
CA LYS A 51 -7.13 38.31 -13.62
C LYS A 51 -8.25 37.27 -13.65
N THR A 52 -8.72 36.84 -12.53
CA THR A 52 -9.63 35.68 -12.42
C THR A 52 -10.93 35.91 -11.71
N VAL A 53 -11.18 37.06 -11.14
CA VAL A 53 -12.52 37.38 -10.69
C VAL A 53 -13.01 38.65 -11.38
N LEU A 54 -13.96 38.44 -12.16
CA LEU A 54 -14.49 39.40 -13.08
C LEU A 54 -15.62 40.20 -12.44
N GLN A 55 -15.29 41.38 -11.94
CA GLN A 55 -16.16 42.51 -12.26
C GLN A 55 -16.18 42.64 -13.81
N GLU A 56 -17.10 43.37 -14.36
CA GLU A 56 -17.17 43.60 -15.82
C GLU A 56 -15.85 44.13 -16.38
N ASP A 57 -14.98 44.72 -15.56
CA ASP A 57 -13.65 45.25 -15.88
C ASP A 57 -12.48 44.29 -15.68
N GLY A 58 -12.74 43.05 -15.18
CA GLY A 58 -11.70 42.02 -14.98
C GLY A 58 -10.91 42.18 -13.65
N SER A 59 -11.33 42.98 -12.70
CA SER A 59 -10.68 43.12 -11.39
C SER A 59 -11.16 42.06 -10.37
N VAL A 60 -10.28 41.71 -9.41
CA VAL A 60 -10.52 40.76 -8.30
C VAL A 60 -10.69 41.56 -7.01
N TRP A 61 -11.67 41.19 -6.22
CA TRP A 61 -12.02 41.91 -5.02
C TRP A 61 -12.23 40.95 -3.86
N TRP A 62 -11.67 41.26 -2.70
CA TRP A 62 -11.97 40.62 -1.43
C TRP A 62 -13.36 41.03 -0.93
N SER A 63 -14.05 40.06 -0.34
CA SER A 63 -15.36 40.31 0.28
C SER A 63 -15.27 40.33 1.80
N PRO A 64 -16.18 41.07 2.49
CA PRO A 64 -16.25 40.98 3.93
C PRO A 64 -16.43 39.55 4.44
N GLY A 65 -15.52 39.14 5.33
CA GLY A 65 -15.59 37.80 5.92
C GLY A 65 -14.98 36.68 5.08
N ASP A 66 -14.31 36.98 3.96
CA ASP A 66 -13.47 36.01 3.27
C ASP A 66 -12.46 35.39 4.24
N GLU A 67 -12.27 34.09 4.16
CA GLU A 67 -11.37 33.31 5.02
C GLU A 67 -10.23 32.69 4.23
N ILE A 68 -9.01 32.78 4.79
CA ILE A 68 -7.84 32.13 4.26
C ILE A 68 -7.29 31.10 5.25
N ALA A 69 -6.70 30.05 4.74
CA ALA A 69 -5.86 29.14 5.53
C ALA A 69 -4.43 29.67 5.52
N LEU A 70 -3.88 29.97 6.69
CA LEU A 70 -2.47 30.29 6.88
C LEU A 70 -1.78 29.08 7.49
N CYS A 71 -0.62 28.73 6.97
CA CYS A 71 0.16 27.58 7.42
C CYS A 71 1.65 27.90 7.36
N LEU A 72 2.41 27.21 8.20
CA LEU A 72 3.86 27.27 8.26
C LEU A 72 4.46 26.02 7.64
N VAL A 73 5.56 26.18 6.93
CA VAL A 73 6.29 25.04 6.39
C VAL A 73 6.89 24.22 7.54
N GLY A 74 6.62 22.91 7.55
CA GLY A 74 7.12 22.00 8.57
C GLY A 74 6.28 21.91 9.85
N HIS A 75 5.18 22.65 9.95
CA HIS A 75 4.23 22.59 11.07
C HIS A 75 2.91 21.92 10.65
N GLU A 76 2.27 21.24 11.60
CA GLU A 76 0.98 20.57 11.34
C GLU A 76 -0.24 21.49 11.53
N ASP A 77 -0.03 22.78 11.86
CA ASP A 77 -1.09 23.71 12.21
C ASP A 77 -1.60 24.50 11.01
N LYS A 78 -2.92 24.60 10.92
CA LYS A 78 -3.65 25.36 9.92
C LYS A 78 -4.51 26.40 10.62
N TYR A 79 -4.19 27.66 10.41
CA TYR A 79 -4.88 28.78 11.04
C TYR A 79 -5.89 29.42 10.08
N CYS A 80 -7.06 29.80 10.61
CA CYS A 80 -8.07 30.54 9.87
C CYS A 80 -7.95 32.03 10.13
N LEU A 81 -7.64 32.81 9.09
CA LEU A 81 -7.62 34.26 9.15
C LEU A 81 -8.79 34.81 8.34
N LYS A 82 -9.38 35.88 8.81
CA LYS A 82 -10.57 36.54 8.21
C LYS A 82 -10.27 37.92 7.71
N SER A 83 -10.86 38.27 6.56
CA SER A 83 -10.82 39.59 5.98
C SER A 83 -11.50 40.60 6.89
N ASP A 84 -10.84 41.75 7.13
CA ASP A 84 -11.36 42.87 7.91
C ASP A 84 -12.10 43.93 7.08
N CYS A 85 -12.13 43.78 5.74
CA CYS A 85 -12.81 44.69 4.86
C CYS A 85 -14.33 44.75 5.20
N LYS A 86 -14.91 45.96 5.15
CA LYS A 86 -16.34 46.14 5.39
C LYS A 86 -17.18 46.20 4.12
N GLU A 87 -16.52 46.45 3.02
CA GLU A 87 -17.06 46.43 1.65
C GLU A 87 -16.05 45.77 0.75
N PRO A 88 -16.45 45.23 -0.41
CA PRO A 88 -15.51 44.58 -1.36
C PRO A 88 -14.33 45.51 -1.70
N SER A 89 -13.11 44.95 -1.67
CA SER A 89 -11.86 45.71 -1.89
C SER A 89 -10.84 44.87 -2.65
N GLN A 90 -9.95 45.52 -3.42
CA GLN A 90 -8.82 44.87 -4.08
C GLN A 90 -7.71 44.46 -3.13
N GLU A 91 -7.62 45.13 -1.99
CA GLU A 91 -6.67 44.88 -0.91
C GLU A 91 -7.43 44.81 0.42
N THR A 92 -6.99 43.93 1.33
CA THR A 92 -7.58 43.77 2.65
C THR A 92 -6.52 43.28 3.63
N ASN A 93 -6.80 43.38 4.93
CA ASN A 93 -6.03 42.66 5.93
C ASN A 93 -6.77 41.39 6.32
N PHE A 94 -6.02 40.31 6.50
CA PHE A 94 -6.48 39.07 7.10
C PHE A 94 -5.99 39.00 8.54
N VAL A 95 -6.93 38.87 9.48
CA VAL A 95 -6.67 38.90 10.92
C VAL A 95 -7.04 37.56 11.51
N GLY A 96 -6.19 37.03 12.38
CA GLY A 96 -6.46 35.82 13.12
C GLY A 96 -5.43 35.52 14.20
N MET A 97 -5.61 34.42 14.90
CA MET A 97 -4.75 33.97 15.99
C MET A 97 -3.89 32.78 15.54
N ILE A 98 -2.60 32.86 15.83
CA ILE A 98 -1.64 31.76 15.54
C ILE A 98 -0.83 31.42 16.81
N GLY A 99 -0.27 30.22 16.88
CA GLY A 99 0.63 29.80 17.96
C GLY A 99 1.98 30.51 17.91
N GLU A 100 2.76 30.46 19.01
CA GLU A 100 4.11 30.99 19.06
C GLU A 100 5.01 30.23 18.07
N ASN A 101 5.79 30.98 17.28
CA ASN A 101 6.76 30.44 16.34
C ASN A 101 8.17 30.83 16.79
N GLU A 102 9.06 29.86 16.91
CA GLU A 102 10.49 30.09 17.14
C GLU A 102 11.25 29.96 15.81
N GLY A 103 11.37 31.04 15.00
CA GLY A 103 12.25 31.01 13.83
C GLY A 103 11.93 32.02 12.73
N GLU A 104 12.73 31.99 11.66
CA GLU A 104 12.48 32.71 10.40
C GLU A 104 11.49 31.91 9.54
N ASP A 105 10.23 31.90 9.95
CA ASP A 105 9.22 31.05 9.32
C ASP A 105 8.65 31.69 8.06
N THR A 106 8.55 30.90 6.99
CA THR A 106 7.87 31.30 5.78
C THR A 106 6.42 30.87 5.86
N PHE A 107 5.51 31.83 5.87
CA PHE A 107 4.08 31.57 5.82
C PHE A 107 3.60 31.39 4.38
N TYR A 108 2.63 30.48 4.23
CA TYR A 108 1.86 30.30 3.01
C TYR A 108 0.37 30.44 3.32
N ALA A 109 -0.37 30.92 2.34
CA ALA A 109 -1.81 31.07 2.48
C ALA A 109 -2.58 30.50 1.29
N ILE A 110 -3.72 29.90 1.58
CA ILE A 110 -4.65 29.36 0.59
C ILE A 110 -6.00 30.06 0.76
N TYR A 111 -6.56 30.51 -0.35
CA TYR A 111 -7.92 31.02 -0.42
C TYR A 111 -8.76 30.15 -1.34
N PRO A 112 -10.00 29.83 -0.96
CA PRO A 112 -10.58 30.00 0.36
C PRO A 112 -10.10 28.93 1.38
N TYR A 113 -10.34 29.19 2.65
CA TYR A 113 -9.93 28.35 3.77
C TYR A 113 -10.33 26.87 3.63
N ASP A 114 -11.55 26.61 3.15
CA ASP A 114 -12.13 25.26 3.03
C ASP A 114 -11.47 24.41 1.94
N LYS A 115 -10.73 25.02 1.01
CA LYS A 115 -10.04 24.29 -0.07
C LYS A 115 -8.67 23.77 0.31
N ALA A 116 -8.09 24.28 1.41
CA ALA A 116 -6.85 23.74 1.96
C ALA A 116 -7.11 22.39 2.62
N LYS A 117 -6.45 21.35 2.13
CA LYS A 117 -6.64 19.99 2.64
C LYS A 117 -5.66 19.69 3.79
N GLY A 118 -6.17 19.76 5.03
CA GLY A 118 -5.38 19.49 6.23
C GLY A 118 -4.19 20.44 6.36
N THR A 119 -3.05 19.87 6.70
CA THR A 119 -1.75 20.58 6.82
C THR A 119 -0.88 20.48 5.58
N ASP A 120 -1.31 19.74 4.55
CA ASP A 120 -0.58 19.62 3.28
C ASP A 120 -0.90 20.82 2.38
N LEU A 121 -0.08 21.84 2.48
CA LEU A 121 -0.15 23.07 1.67
C LEU A 121 0.10 22.82 0.19
N SER A 122 0.72 21.72 -0.16
CA SER A 122 0.97 21.37 -1.56
C SER A 122 -0.30 20.94 -2.30
N ARG A 123 -1.40 20.70 -1.58
CA ARG A 123 -2.64 20.16 -2.14
C ARG A 123 -3.83 21.07 -1.94
N ILE A 124 -4.49 21.39 -3.03
CA ILE A 124 -5.74 22.18 -3.07
C ILE A 124 -6.80 21.37 -3.79
N THR A 125 -8.01 21.33 -3.26
CA THR A 125 -9.13 20.59 -3.88
C THR A 125 -9.99 21.50 -4.74
N ILE A 126 -10.19 21.15 -6.01
CA ILE A 126 -11.21 21.75 -6.90
C ILE A 126 -12.46 20.86 -6.86
N PRO A 127 -13.62 21.37 -6.39
CA PRO A 127 -14.82 20.56 -6.27
C PRO A 127 -15.33 20.06 -7.63
N SER A 128 -15.74 18.79 -7.68
CA SER A 128 -16.37 18.19 -8.87
C SER A 128 -17.83 18.61 -9.06
N VAL A 129 -18.43 19.20 -8.01
CA VAL A 129 -19.77 19.82 -8.09
C VAL A 129 -19.62 21.29 -7.72
N GLN A 130 -20.10 22.17 -8.59
CA GLN A 130 -20.01 23.62 -8.39
C GLN A 130 -21.38 24.30 -8.65
N TYR A 131 -21.60 25.41 -7.96
CA TYR A 131 -22.79 26.25 -8.11
C TYR A 131 -22.37 27.58 -8.68
N ALA A 132 -22.90 27.93 -9.87
CA ALA A 132 -22.47 29.10 -10.62
C ALA A 132 -23.50 30.23 -10.55
N THR A 133 -23.03 31.41 -10.24
CA THR A 133 -23.85 32.64 -10.18
C THR A 133 -23.93 33.30 -11.55
N ALA A 134 -25.12 33.78 -11.93
CA ALA A 134 -25.33 34.45 -13.19
C ALA A 134 -24.53 35.78 -13.25
N GLY A 135 -23.67 35.91 -14.24
CA GLY A 135 -22.89 37.12 -14.52
C GLY A 135 -21.67 37.35 -13.62
N ALA A 136 -21.45 36.50 -12.61
CA ALA A 136 -20.35 36.66 -11.66
C ALA A 136 -19.68 35.35 -11.33
N ILE A 137 -18.44 35.41 -10.85
CA ILE A 137 -17.76 34.29 -10.21
C ILE A 137 -18.21 34.27 -8.73
N SER A 138 -18.62 33.08 -8.27
CA SER A 138 -19.02 32.94 -6.87
C SER A 138 -17.78 33.08 -5.94
N PRO A 139 -17.92 33.74 -4.77
CA PRO A 139 -16.83 33.79 -3.79
C PRO A 139 -16.24 32.42 -3.50
N GLY A 140 -14.92 32.31 -3.42
CA GLY A 140 -14.23 31.04 -3.17
C GLY A 140 -14.29 29.97 -4.27
N GLN A 141 -14.89 30.26 -5.42
CA GLN A 141 -14.99 29.28 -6.52
C GLN A 141 -13.63 28.93 -7.11
N PHE A 142 -12.74 29.92 -7.26
CA PHE A 142 -11.38 29.73 -7.74
C PHE A 142 -10.39 29.75 -6.59
N ALA A 143 -9.59 28.71 -6.47
CA ALA A 143 -8.57 28.63 -5.44
C ALA A 143 -7.36 29.47 -5.81
N SER A 144 -6.75 30.10 -4.80
CA SER A 144 -5.55 30.92 -4.93
C SER A 144 -4.57 30.62 -3.82
N PHE A 145 -3.30 30.86 -4.09
CA PHE A 145 -2.19 30.56 -3.22
C PHE A 145 -1.27 31.78 -3.09
N ALA A 146 -0.75 32.02 -1.90
CA ALA A 146 0.21 33.07 -1.62
C ALA A 146 1.34 32.58 -0.73
N ARG A 147 2.54 33.18 -0.91
CA ARG A 147 3.65 33.13 0.01
C ARG A 147 3.82 34.48 0.66
N ALA A 148 4.04 34.50 1.96
CA ALA A 148 4.24 35.74 2.67
C ALA A 148 5.62 36.35 2.36
N GLU A 149 5.66 37.67 2.14
CA GLU A 149 6.87 38.47 2.10
C GLU A 149 6.77 39.48 3.27
N GLY A 150 7.31 39.14 4.42
CA GLY A 150 6.96 39.80 5.69
C GLY A 150 5.49 39.63 5.98
N ASP A 151 4.79 40.71 6.24
CA ASP A 151 3.35 40.74 6.53
C ASP A 151 2.49 40.87 5.26
N ASN A 152 3.04 40.70 4.06
CA ASN A 152 2.32 40.85 2.80
C ASN A 152 2.09 39.50 2.13
N LEU A 153 0.83 39.30 1.69
CA LEU A 153 0.39 38.12 0.94
C LEU A 153 -0.02 38.53 -0.48
N THR A 154 0.72 38.09 -1.49
CA THR A 154 0.34 38.26 -2.88
C THR A 154 -0.27 36.96 -3.40
N PHE A 155 -1.59 36.96 -3.67
CA PHE A 155 -2.32 35.78 -4.10
C PHE A 155 -2.25 35.58 -5.60
N TYR A 156 -1.96 34.32 -5.99
CA TYR A 156 -1.93 33.86 -7.37
C TYR A 156 -3.02 32.80 -7.57
N ASN A 157 -3.86 32.94 -8.58
CA ASN A 157 -4.83 31.93 -8.91
C ASN A 157 -4.15 30.64 -9.40
N VAL A 158 -4.56 29.49 -8.89
CA VAL A 158 -4.01 28.17 -9.25
C VAL A 158 -4.92 27.37 -10.17
N CYS A 159 -6.13 27.82 -10.43
CA CYS A 159 -7.09 27.16 -11.30
C CYS A 159 -7.04 27.69 -12.74
N ALA A 160 -7.55 26.88 -13.67
CA ALA A 160 -8.07 27.33 -14.96
C ALA A 160 -9.61 27.53 -14.85
N GLY A 161 -10.24 28.11 -15.83
CA GLY A 161 -11.67 28.40 -15.79
C GLY A 161 -12.43 28.08 -17.07
N LEU A 162 -13.71 27.83 -16.89
CA LEU A 162 -14.71 27.77 -17.96
C LEU A 162 -15.71 28.90 -17.80
N LYS A 163 -15.95 29.66 -18.85
CA LYS A 163 -17.01 30.66 -18.96
C LYS A 163 -18.01 30.19 -19.97
N PHE A 164 -19.25 29.96 -19.60
CA PHE A 164 -20.26 29.40 -20.47
C PHE A 164 -21.59 30.13 -20.39
N SER A 165 -22.41 29.99 -21.42
CA SER A 165 -23.80 30.44 -21.43
C SER A 165 -24.65 29.42 -22.14
N VAL A 166 -25.96 29.43 -21.86
CA VAL A 166 -26.96 28.56 -22.48
C VAL A 166 -27.87 29.35 -23.42
N ALA A 167 -28.37 28.67 -24.45
CA ALA A 167 -29.37 29.19 -25.40
C ALA A 167 -30.73 28.50 -25.24
N HIS A 168 -30.77 27.31 -24.59
CA HIS A 168 -31.99 26.52 -24.45
C HIS A 168 -32.60 26.76 -23.07
N GLU A 169 -33.97 26.86 -23.04
CA GLU A 169 -34.69 27.00 -21.78
C GLU A 169 -34.70 25.68 -20.97
N GLY A 170 -34.75 25.80 -19.65
CA GLY A 170 -34.93 24.66 -18.76
C GLY A 170 -33.68 23.84 -18.50
N ILE A 171 -32.48 24.33 -18.85
CA ILE A 171 -31.23 23.67 -18.46
C ILE A 171 -31.04 23.76 -16.94
N SER A 172 -31.10 22.62 -16.25
CA SER A 172 -31.01 22.50 -14.79
C SER A 172 -29.60 22.19 -14.31
N LYS A 173 -28.79 21.52 -15.13
CA LYS A 173 -27.38 21.23 -14.85
C LYS A 173 -26.59 21.11 -16.13
N ILE A 174 -25.28 21.35 -16.02
CA ILE A 174 -24.31 21.10 -17.08
C ILE A 174 -23.20 20.22 -16.53
N VAL A 175 -22.86 19.18 -17.28
CA VAL A 175 -21.75 18.27 -16.95
C VAL A 175 -20.65 18.46 -17.97
N PHE A 176 -19.45 18.78 -17.50
CA PHE A 176 -18.24 18.76 -18.28
C PHE A 176 -17.47 17.49 -17.99
N GLN A 177 -16.98 16.83 -19.02
CA GLN A 177 -16.18 15.64 -18.88
C GLN A 177 -14.92 15.72 -19.73
N GLN A 178 -13.82 15.24 -19.16
CA GLN A 178 -12.59 14.96 -19.89
C GLN A 178 -12.77 13.68 -20.73
N ARG A 179 -12.44 13.76 -22.02
CA ARG A 179 -12.73 12.70 -22.99
C ARG A 179 -11.69 11.57 -23.03
N ASP A 180 -10.42 11.89 -22.93
CA ASP A 180 -9.32 10.95 -23.09
C ASP A 180 -8.45 10.95 -21.80
N ASP A 181 -7.31 10.26 -21.79
CA ASP A 181 -6.35 10.21 -20.65
C ASP A 181 -5.68 11.56 -20.37
N GLY A 182 -6.44 12.64 -20.49
CA GLY A 182 -6.03 14.00 -20.22
C GLY A 182 -6.01 14.30 -18.72
N VAL A 183 -5.62 15.53 -18.43
CA VAL A 183 -5.56 16.06 -17.06
C VAL A 183 -6.96 15.99 -16.42
N PRO A 184 -7.12 15.47 -15.19
CA PRO A 184 -8.38 15.53 -14.45
C PRO A 184 -8.93 16.96 -14.42
N LEU A 185 -10.24 17.14 -14.58
CA LEU A 185 -10.86 18.48 -14.53
C LEU A 185 -10.93 19.05 -13.12
N THR A 186 -11.13 18.20 -12.15
CA THR A 186 -11.36 18.56 -10.75
C THR A 186 -10.67 17.55 -9.81
N GLY A 187 -10.73 17.78 -8.52
CA GLY A 187 -10.03 16.97 -7.51
C GLY A 187 -8.81 17.69 -6.98
N GLU A 188 -7.84 16.94 -6.54
CA GLU A 188 -6.63 17.52 -5.96
C GLU A 188 -5.68 18.05 -7.03
N ILE A 189 -5.12 19.21 -6.77
CA ILE A 189 -4.01 19.80 -7.54
C ILE A 189 -2.84 20.01 -6.58
N ARG A 190 -1.62 19.79 -7.08
CA ARG A 190 -0.38 19.99 -6.33
C ARG A 190 0.30 21.27 -6.76
N ILE A 191 0.77 22.02 -5.78
CA ILE A 191 1.58 23.23 -5.97
C ILE A 191 3.01 22.87 -5.53
N PRO A 192 4.00 22.85 -6.43
CA PRO A 192 5.37 22.57 -6.04
C PRO A 192 5.96 23.78 -5.28
N PHE A 193 6.62 23.51 -4.15
CA PHE A 193 7.36 24.49 -3.38
C PHE A 193 8.81 24.60 -3.90
N TYR A 194 9.01 25.31 -5.02
CA TYR A 194 10.35 25.55 -5.55
C TYR A 194 10.95 26.87 -5.03
N PRO A 195 12.28 26.94 -4.90
CA PRO A 195 12.98 28.17 -4.45
C PRO A 195 12.69 29.40 -5.30
N ASP A 196 12.39 29.23 -6.59
CA ASP A 196 12.16 30.33 -7.55
C ASP A 196 10.70 30.78 -7.66
N TRP A 197 9.84 30.35 -6.74
CA TRP A 197 8.47 30.82 -6.65
C TRP A 197 8.44 32.38 -6.43
N PRO A 198 7.61 33.18 -7.12
CA PRO A 198 6.48 32.81 -7.96
C PRO A 198 6.77 32.68 -9.46
N ASN A 199 8.02 32.74 -9.87
CA ASN A 199 8.37 32.76 -11.31
C ASN A 199 8.08 31.42 -12.02
N ASP A 200 8.09 30.33 -11.28
CA ASP A 200 7.71 28.99 -11.77
C ASP A 200 6.56 28.38 -10.93
N LEU A 201 5.36 28.94 -11.10
CA LEU A 201 4.14 28.40 -10.50
C LEU A 201 3.56 27.31 -11.40
N SER A 202 4.23 26.18 -11.51
CA SER A 202 3.68 25.00 -12.17
C SER A 202 2.69 24.30 -11.23
N VAL A 203 1.44 24.20 -11.65
CA VAL A 203 0.40 23.46 -10.90
C VAL A 203 0.17 22.14 -11.62
N THR A 204 0.29 21.04 -10.91
CA THR A 204 0.07 19.70 -11.47
C THR A 204 -1.17 19.07 -10.85
N PRO A 205 -2.13 18.61 -11.65
CA PRO A 205 -3.24 17.81 -11.15
C PRO A 205 -2.76 16.48 -10.57
N ASP A 206 -3.40 16.05 -9.50
CA ASP A 206 -3.17 14.73 -8.95
C ASP A 206 -4.03 13.71 -9.71
N TYR A 207 -3.40 12.85 -10.51
CA TYR A 207 -4.10 11.87 -11.32
C TYR A 207 -4.79 10.79 -10.50
N ASP A 208 -4.29 10.47 -9.32
CA ASP A 208 -4.85 9.43 -8.46
C ASP A 208 -6.11 9.91 -7.71
N ASN A 209 -6.15 11.20 -7.36
CA ASN A 209 -7.25 11.82 -6.62
C ASN A 209 -8.05 12.84 -7.46
N GLY A 210 -7.84 12.82 -8.77
CA GLY A 210 -8.52 13.67 -9.73
C GLY A 210 -9.86 13.09 -10.21
N SER A 211 -10.76 13.96 -10.68
CA SER A 211 -12.00 13.58 -11.34
C SER A 211 -12.04 14.13 -12.75
N ASN A 212 -12.40 13.28 -13.71
CA ASN A 212 -12.61 13.68 -15.09
C ASN A 212 -13.95 14.40 -15.32
N PHE A 213 -14.69 14.66 -14.25
CA PHE A 213 -16.01 15.27 -14.30
C PHE A 213 -16.08 16.57 -13.50
N LEU A 214 -16.90 17.49 -14.02
CA LEU A 214 -17.35 18.68 -13.32
C LEU A 214 -18.85 18.84 -13.60
N THR A 215 -19.65 18.84 -12.55
CA THR A 215 -21.08 19.16 -12.63
C THR A 215 -21.32 20.56 -12.12
N VAL A 216 -22.03 21.37 -12.92
CA VAL A 216 -22.35 22.74 -12.55
C VAL A 216 -23.87 22.91 -12.51
N TYR A 217 -24.33 23.46 -11.39
CA TYR A 217 -25.72 23.88 -11.17
C TYR A 217 -25.81 25.40 -11.11
N PRO A 218 -26.96 26.02 -11.42
CA PRO A 218 -27.16 27.40 -11.09
C PRO A 218 -27.18 27.60 -9.54
N ALA A 219 -26.54 28.66 -9.06
CA ALA A 219 -26.50 28.98 -7.61
C ALA A 219 -27.86 29.48 -7.12
N GLU A 220 -28.62 30.10 -7.99
CA GLU A 220 -29.95 30.58 -7.74
C GLU A 220 -30.96 30.01 -8.75
N GLY A 221 -32.15 29.69 -8.26
CA GLY A 221 -33.19 29.09 -9.09
C GLY A 221 -32.93 27.61 -9.44
N LYS A 222 -33.78 27.10 -10.32
CA LYS A 222 -33.69 25.70 -10.79
C LYS A 222 -32.95 25.56 -12.12
N TYR A 223 -32.96 26.62 -12.93
CA TYR A 223 -32.48 26.60 -14.31
C TYR A 223 -31.49 27.74 -14.56
N PHE A 224 -30.58 27.56 -15.49
CA PHE A 224 -29.69 28.59 -15.98
C PHE A 224 -30.47 29.63 -16.79
N ASP A 225 -30.16 30.92 -16.61
CA ASP A 225 -30.74 32.00 -17.39
C ASP A 225 -30.14 32.06 -18.78
N ILE A 226 -31.01 32.16 -19.79
CA ILE A 226 -30.58 32.22 -21.20
C ILE A 226 -29.69 33.45 -21.43
N GLY A 227 -28.58 33.24 -22.12
CA GLY A 227 -27.67 34.32 -22.56
C GLY A 227 -26.84 34.91 -21.42
N LYS A 228 -27.07 34.55 -20.14
CA LYS A 228 -26.20 34.95 -19.06
C LYS A 228 -24.94 34.06 -19.06
N TYR A 229 -23.81 34.66 -18.66
CA TYR A 229 -22.59 33.92 -18.49
C TYR A 229 -22.49 33.35 -17.06
N TYR A 230 -21.91 32.16 -16.97
CA TYR A 230 -21.62 31.44 -15.74
C TYR A 230 -20.16 30.98 -15.75
N TYR A 231 -19.58 30.76 -14.59
CA TYR A 231 -18.19 30.41 -14.45
C TYR A 231 -18.03 29.12 -13.64
N ALA A 232 -16.99 28.34 -14.00
CA ALA A 232 -16.60 27.16 -13.24
C ALA A 232 -15.08 27.02 -13.22
N ALA A 233 -14.54 26.56 -12.10
CA ALA A 233 -13.13 26.32 -11.91
C ALA A 233 -12.76 24.90 -12.32
N ILE A 234 -11.63 24.74 -13.01
CA ILE A 234 -11.06 23.46 -13.39
C ILE A 234 -9.54 23.43 -13.12
N ALA A 235 -8.95 22.26 -13.06
CA ALA A 235 -7.51 22.10 -13.06
C ALA A 235 -6.91 22.59 -14.39
N PRO A 236 -5.76 23.27 -14.36
CA PRO A 236 -5.07 23.69 -15.58
C PRO A 236 -4.46 22.51 -16.33
N GLY A 237 -4.46 22.57 -17.66
CA GLY A 237 -3.82 21.56 -18.49
C GLY A 237 -4.51 21.32 -19.83
N ASN A 238 -4.14 20.25 -20.49
CA ASN A 238 -4.73 19.82 -21.73
C ASN A 238 -6.08 19.17 -21.49
N THR A 239 -7.13 19.72 -22.11
CA THR A 239 -8.49 19.23 -21.95
C THR A 239 -9.09 18.89 -23.31
N SER A 240 -9.77 17.76 -23.37
CA SER A 240 -10.64 17.36 -24.47
C SER A 240 -12.05 17.22 -23.90
N LEU A 241 -12.86 18.27 -23.98
CA LEU A 241 -14.11 18.36 -23.24
C LEU A 241 -15.30 17.78 -24.00
N ILE A 242 -16.16 17.15 -23.22
CA ILE A 242 -17.54 16.90 -23.57
C ILE A 242 -18.40 17.72 -22.62
N MET A 243 -19.38 18.46 -23.16
CA MET A 243 -20.30 19.27 -22.42
C MET A 243 -21.72 18.75 -22.63
N SER A 244 -22.35 18.27 -21.58
CA SER A 244 -23.71 17.75 -21.60
C SER A 244 -24.66 18.70 -20.88
N PHE A 245 -25.72 19.06 -21.55
CA PHE A 245 -26.75 19.97 -21.08
C PHE A 245 -27.99 19.18 -20.68
N TYR A 246 -28.44 19.32 -19.47
CA TYR A 246 -29.57 18.57 -18.93
C TYR A 246 -30.76 19.49 -18.66
N THR A 247 -31.91 19.15 -19.18
CA THR A 247 -33.21 19.61 -18.69
C THR A 247 -33.74 18.60 -17.66
N ASP A 248 -34.99 18.75 -17.22
CA ASP A 248 -35.60 17.79 -16.28
C ASP A 248 -35.70 16.36 -16.84
N ASN A 249 -35.86 16.23 -18.18
CA ASN A 249 -36.13 14.93 -18.81
C ASN A 249 -35.39 14.72 -20.14
N GLN A 250 -34.50 15.66 -20.52
CA GLN A 250 -33.75 15.54 -21.78
C GLN A 250 -32.29 15.91 -21.57
N VAL A 251 -31.44 15.42 -22.45
CA VAL A 251 -30.01 15.71 -22.50
C VAL A 251 -29.54 15.95 -23.91
N ALA A 252 -28.63 16.91 -24.09
CA ALA A 252 -27.91 17.14 -25.32
C ALA A 252 -26.41 17.26 -25.06
N THR A 253 -25.59 16.76 -25.97
CA THR A 253 -24.14 16.68 -25.73
C THR A 253 -23.34 17.31 -26.89
N LYS A 254 -22.31 18.08 -26.52
CA LYS A 254 -21.35 18.71 -27.43
C LYS A 254 -19.94 18.25 -27.17
N TYR A 255 -19.22 17.87 -28.21
CA TYR A 255 -17.83 17.44 -28.17
C TYR A 255 -16.89 18.57 -28.59
N PHE A 256 -15.80 18.74 -27.88
CA PHE A 256 -14.75 19.70 -28.18
C PHE A 256 -13.43 18.95 -28.41
N GLY A 257 -12.57 19.50 -29.27
CA GLY A 257 -11.23 18.98 -29.49
C GLY A 257 -10.29 19.32 -28.31
N VAL A 258 -9.06 18.82 -28.38
CA VAL A 258 -8.03 19.10 -27.41
C VAL A 258 -7.68 20.60 -27.39
N ASN A 259 -7.73 21.21 -26.23
CA ASN A 259 -7.29 22.57 -25.97
C ASN A 259 -6.47 22.61 -24.70
N SER A 260 -5.41 23.41 -24.66
CA SER A 260 -4.69 23.69 -23.43
C SER A 260 -5.34 24.90 -22.74
N ILE A 261 -5.77 24.72 -21.48
CA ILE A 261 -6.28 25.82 -20.67
C ILE A 261 -5.29 26.00 -19.53
N GLU A 262 -4.42 26.99 -19.70
CA GLU A 262 -3.38 27.29 -18.72
C GLU A 262 -3.97 27.88 -17.43
N ARG A 263 -3.20 27.83 -16.36
CA ARG A 263 -3.49 28.51 -15.10
C ARG A 263 -3.86 29.99 -15.34
N SER A 264 -4.85 30.47 -14.62
CA SER A 264 -5.38 31.84 -14.76
C SER A 264 -6.00 32.19 -16.13
N LYS A 265 -6.24 31.19 -17.00
CA LYS A 265 -6.94 31.37 -18.28
C LYS A 265 -8.35 30.84 -18.19
N ILE A 266 -9.25 31.48 -18.95
CA ILE A 266 -10.66 31.08 -19.03
C ILE A 266 -11.03 30.78 -20.49
N ALA A 267 -11.49 29.56 -20.70
CA ALA A 267 -12.06 29.16 -21.97
C ALA A 267 -13.53 29.61 -22.09
N VAL A 268 -13.90 30.23 -23.20
CA VAL A 268 -15.25 30.75 -23.44
C VAL A 268 -16.07 29.78 -24.27
N LEU A 269 -17.16 29.28 -23.71
CA LEU A 269 -18.09 28.31 -24.30
C LEU A 269 -19.50 28.90 -24.44
N LYS A 270 -19.60 29.93 -25.26
CA LYS A 270 -20.86 30.67 -25.46
C LYS A 270 -21.89 29.83 -26.20
N GLU A 271 -23.11 29.67 -25.62
CA GLU A 271 -24.31 29.12 -26.25
C GLU A 271 -24.05 27.83 -27.07
N LYS A 272 -23.29 26.89 -26.47
CA LYS A 272 -22.87 25.65 -27.16
C LYS A 272 -24.00 24.64 -27.33
N ASP A 273 -25.13 24.85 -26.67
CA ASP A 273 -26.39 24.09 -26.80
C ASP A 273 -27.31 24.56 -27.91
N LYS A 274 -27.07 25.71 -28.56
CA LYS A 274 -27.97 26.38 -29.47
C LYS A 274 -28.52 25.52 -30.63
N ASP A 275 -27.64 24.68 -31.24
CA ASP A 275 -28.00 23.85 -32.40
C ASP A 275 -28.05 22.36 -32.04
N LEU A 276 -28.17 22.01 -30.75
CA LEU A 276 -28.22 20.63 -30.30
C LEU A 276 -29.64 20.10 -30.30
N VAL A 277 -29.76 18.81 -30.62
CA VAL A 277 -30.99 18.06 -30.47
C VAL A 277 -31.00 17.46 -29.06
N PHE A 278 -32.04 17.78 -28.28
CA PHE A 278 -32.25 17.21 -26.97
C PHE A 278 -33.02 15.90 -27.11
N GLU A 279 -32.43 14.82 -26.59
CA GLU A 279 -33.02 13.50 -26.51
C GLU A 279 -33.55 13.21 -25.11
N ASN A 280 -34.61 12.42 -25.01
CA ASN A 280 -35.11 12.00 -23.69
C ASN A 280 -34.03 11.23 -22.97
N ILE A 281 -33.83 11.54 -21.68
CA ILE A 281 -33.00 10.77 -20.79
C ILE A 281 -33.59 9.36 -20.74
N ASP A 282 -32.75 8.34 -21.01
CA ASP A 282 -33.19 6.94 -20.87
C ASP A 282 -33.66 6.75 -19.42
N GLU A 283 -34.82 6.13 -19.24
CA GLU A 283 -35.42 5.87 -17.93
C GLU A 283 -34.54 4.96 -17.06
N ARG A 284 -33.53 4.31 -17.65
CA ARG A 284 -32.54 3.53 -16.95
C ARG A 284 -31.45 4.40 -16.36
N THR A 285 -31.62 4.77 -15.13
CA THR A 285 -30.63 5.52 -14.36
C THR A 285 -29.62 4.57 -13.72
N TYR A 286 -28.32 4.89 -13.87
CA TYR A 286 -27.23 4.13 -13.26
C TYR A 286 -26.60 4.92 -12.12
N ALA A 287 -26.24 4.22 -11.04
CA ALA A 287 -25.35 4.74 -10.01
C ALA A 287 -23.91 4.33 -10.35
N ALA A 288 -23.06 5.29 -10.65
CA ALA A 288 -21.68 5.04 -11.04
C ALA A 288 -20.76 4.98 -9.82
N LEU A 289 -19.89 3.97 -9.79
CA LEU A 289 -18.86 3.78 -8.78
C LEU A 289 -17.47 3.82 -9.43
N GLY A 290 -16.56 4.58 -8.83
CA GLY A 290 -15.13 4.56 -9.14
C GLY A 290 -14.42 3.39 -8.46
N SER A 291 -13.09 3.34 -8.57
CA SER A 291 -12.28 2.23 -8.04
C SER A 291 -12.35 2.09 -6.52
N ASN A 292 -12.41 3.18 -5.77
CA ASN A 292 -12.56 3.16 -4.31
C ASN A 292 -14.02 3.36 -3.92
N ILE A 293 -14.58 2.36 -3.25
CA ILE A 293 -15.99 2.37 -2.82
C ILE A 293 -16.17 2.48 -1.31
N LEU A 294 -15.09 2.54 -0.53
CA LEU A 294 -15.18 2.66 0.92
C LEU A 294 -15.16 4.13 1.37
N PRO A 295 -16.07 4.53 2.25
CA PRO A 295 -15.95 5.79 2.98
C PRO A 295 -14.71 5.80 3.89
N ASP A 296 -14.22 7.00 4.19
CA ASP A 296 -13.08 7.20 5.08
C ASP A 296 -13.30 6.56 6.46
N GLY A 297 -12.27 5.91 6.99
CA GLY A 297 -12.28 5.30 8.31
C GLY A 297 -12.91 3.91 8.40
N ILE A 298 -13.39 3.34 7.31
CA ILE A 298 -13.87 1.96 7.26
C ILE A 298 -12.70 1.01 6.97
N ASP A 299 -12.49 0.05 7.87
CA ASP A 299 -11.51 -1.02 7.64
C ASP A 299 -12.10 -2.09 6.71
N LYS A 300 -11.55 -2.21 5.51
CA LYS A 300 -11.95 -3.23 4.52
C LYS A 300 -11.89 -4.67 5.08
N ASN A 301 -10.97 -4.93 6.01
CA ASN A 301 -10.81 -6.25 6.63
C ASN A 301 -11.80 -6.54 7.76
N SER A 302 -12.73 -5.61 8.05
CA SER A 302 -13.90 -5.90 8.90
C SER A 302 -15.09 -6.44 8.11
N ILE A 303 -15.01 -6.43 6.76
CA ILE A 303 -16.14 -6.74 5.87
C ILE A 303 -16.04 -8.19 5.40
N ARG A 304 -17.12 -8.97 5.65
CA ARG A 304 -17.25 -10.36 5.20
C ARG A 304 -18.22 -10.53 4.04
N GLU A 305 -19.13 -9.59 3.90
CA GLU A 305 -20.16 -9.62 2.88
C GLU A 305 -20.44 -8.23 2.35
N VAL A 306 -20.68 -8.13 1.05
CA VAL A 306 -21.05 -6.88 0.38
C VAL A 306 -22.38 -7.09 -0.33
N ILE A 307 -23.35 -6.22 -0.04
CA ILE A 307 -24.69 -6.27 -0.63
C ILE A 307 -25.00 -4.93 -1.29
N PHE A 308 -25.36 -4.99 -2.56
CA PHE A 308 -25.80 -3.84 -3.33
C PHE A 308 -27.33 -3.83 -3.44
N HIS A 309 -27.95 -2.70 -3.12
CA HIS A 309 -29.40 -2.50 -3.12
C HIS A 309 -29.80 -1.43 -4.13
N THR A 310 -30.84 -1.72 -4.90
CA THR A 310 -31.53 -0.76 -5.77
C THR A 310 -32.90 -0.42 -5.17
N SER A 311 -32.89 0.27 -4.03
CA SER A 311 -34.07 0.57 -3.23
C SER A 311 -34.26 2.07 -3.05
N SER A 312 -35.53 2.50 -3.03
CA SER A 312 -35.88 3.87 -2.64
C SER A 312 -35.70 4.16 -1.13
N ASP A 313 -35.57 3.09 -0.33
CA ASP A 313 -35.53 3.17 1.14
C ASP A 313 -34.08 3.26 1.63
N VAL A 314 -33.43 4.38 1.30
CA VAL A 314 -32.08 4.69 1.82
C VAL A 314 -32.19 5.12 3.27
N THR A 315 -31.53 4.39 4.17
CA THR A 315 -31.60 4.59 5.63
C THR A 315 -30.41 5.37 6.19
N THR A 316 -29.45 5.69 5.36
CA THR A 316 -28.16 6.32 5.74
C THR A 316 -27.88 7.58 4.93
N ASP A 317 -27.19 8.54 5.53
CA ASP A 317 -26.74 9.77 4.87
C ASP A 317 -25.26 9.69 4.40
N VAL A 318 -24.56 8.55 4.66
CA VAL A 318 -23.17 8.37 4.28
C VAL A 318 -23.07 8.09 2.78
N VAL A 319 -22.56 9.02 2.02
CA VAL A 319 -22.37 8.91 0.57
C VAL A 319 -21.02 8.30 0.25
N VAL A 320 -20.98 7.37 -0.69
CA VAL A 320 -19.73 6.79 -1.20
C VAL A 320 -18.96 7.86 -1.98
N PRO A 321 -17.70 8.17 -1.61
CA PRO A 321 -16.95 9.28 -2.24
C PRO A 321 -16.74 9.13 -3.74
N SER A 322 -16.60 7.89 -4.23
CA SER A 322 -16.39 7.60 -5.64
C SER A 322 -17.68 7.53 -6.45
N SER A 323 -18.87 7.68 -5.81
CA SER A 323 -20.10 7.80 -6.56
C SER A 323 -20.15 9.16 -7.25
N ILE A 324 -20.20 9.15 -8.56
CA ILE A 324 -20.08 10.34 -9.40
C ILE A 324 -21.04 10.26 -10.57
N PRO A 325 -21.41 11.40 -11.18
CA PRO A 325 -22.22 11.40 -12.37
C PRO A 325 -21.63 10.53 -13.46
N THR A 326 -22.43 9.68 -14.03
CA THR A 326 -22.05 8.93 -15.23
C THR A 326 -22.12 9.82 -16.44
N PHE A 327 -21.34 9.41 -17.40
CA PHE A 327 -21.27 10.04 -18.69
C PHE A 327 -22.49 9.74 -19.58
N GLY A 328 -22.92 10.71 -20.36
CA GLY A 328 -23.93 10.50 -21.37
C GLY A 328 -25.34 10.81 -20.91
N LYS A 329 -26.26 9.88 -21.11
CA LYS A 329 -27.71 10.02 -20.87
C LYS A 329 -28.11 9.75 -19.42
N ASP A 330 -27.14 9.37 -18.58
CA ASP A 330 -27.39 8.94 -17.22
C ASP A 330 -27.47 10.12 -16.26
N ASP A 331 -28.41 10.07 -15.35
CA ASP A 331 -28.51 11.05 -14.26
C ASP A 331 -27.61 10.65 -13.09
N TYR A 332 -27.10 11.66 -12.36
CA TYR A 332 -26.30 11.39 -11.15
C TYR A 332 -27.19 10.92 -10.02
N ILE A 333 -26.99 9.66 -9.62
CA ILE A 333 -27.64 9.11 -8.43
C ILE A 333 -26.57 8.69 -7.45
N PRO A 334 -26.56 9.26 -6.24
CA PRO A 334 -25.57 8.91 -5.24
C PRO A 334 -25.73 7.46 -4.79
N VAL A 335 -24.61 6.87 -4.40
CA VAL A 335 -24.56 5.61 -3.69
C VAL A 335 -24.32 5.89 -2.21
N TYR A 336 -25.14 5.34 -1.37
CA TYR A 336 -25.07 5.47 0.08
C TYR A 336 -24.48 4.19 0.68
N PHE A 337 -23.86 4.32 1.84
CA PHE A 337 -23.14 3.23 2.50
C PHE A 337 -23.58 3.07 3.95
N GLU A 338 -23.72 1.81 4.39
CA GLU A 338 -24.03 1.46 5.79
C GLU A 338 -23.26 0.17 6.18
N MET A 339 -22.70 0.17 7.38
CA MET A 339 -22.15 -1.05 7.97
C MET A 339 -23.13 -1.68 8.95
N ALA A 340 -23.52 -2.92 8.73
CA ALA A 340 -24.33 -3.72 9.64
C ALA A 340 -23.54 -4.95 10.12
N GLY A 341 -22.85 -4.80 11.24
CA GLY A 341 -21.92 -5.81 11.74
C GLY A 341 -20.73 -6.00 10.81
N THR A 342 -20.62 -7.12 10.12
CA THR A 342 -19.55 -7.41 9.13
C THR A 342 -20.05 -7.34 7.68
N THR A 343 -21.26 -6.86 7.45
CA THR A 343 -21.86 -6.72 6.11
C THR A 343 -21.84 -5.24 5.72
N ALA A 344 -21.28 -4.95 4.55
CA ALA A 344 -21.31 -3.62 3.93
C ALA A 344 -22.50 -3.53 2.97
N HIS A 345 -23.38 -2.58 3.22
CA HIS A 345 -24.56 -2.33 2.40
C HIS A 345 -24.37 -1.08 1.57
N TYR A 346 -24.61 -1.19 0.27
CA TYR A 346 -24.60 -0.07 -0.67
C TYR A 346 -26.01 0.14 -1.19
N TYR A 347 -26.53 1.35 -1.11
CA TYR A 347 -27.88 1.70 -1.52
C TYR A 347 -27.87 2.74 -2.62
N THR A 348 -28.72 2.56 -3.60
CA THR A 348 -28.96 3.58 -4.63
C THR A 348 -30.41 3.57 -5.06
N LYS A 349 -30.91 4.73 -5.50
CA LYS A 349 -32.23 4.86 -6.15
C LYS A 349 -32.20 4.48 -7.64
N ALA A 350 -31.00 4.23 -8.17
CA ALA A 350 -30.84 3.76 -9.55
C ALA A 350 -31.33 2.31 -9.70
N GLU A 351 -31.67 1.92 -10.91
CA GLU A 351 -32.04 0.53 -11.22
C GLU A 351 -30.82 -0.40 -11.26
N ARG A 352 -29.62 0.15 -11.53
CA ARG A 352 -28.38 -0.60 -11.68
C ARG A 352 -27.19 0.22 -11.20
N TYR A 353 -26.11 -0.47 -10.89
CA TYR A 353 -24.78 0.10 -10.69
C TYR A 353 -23.99 0.09 -11.99
N MET A 354 -23.06 1.01 -12.14
CA MET A 354 -22.11 1.05 -13.24
C MET A 354 -20.70 1.24 -12.70
N MET A 355 -19.75 0.44 -13.18
CA MET A 355 -18.34 0.70 -12.91
C MET A 355 -17.86 1.81 -13.84
N LYS A 356 -17.25 2.85 -13.26
CA LYS A 356 -16.67 3.95 -14.03
C LYS A 356 -15.36 3.49 -14.68
N GLY A 357 -15.36 3.38 -16.00
CA GLY A 357 -14.12 3.11 -16.73
C GLY A 357 -13.06 4.23 -16.59
N PRO A 358 -11.78 3.98 -16.96
CA PRO A 358 -11.31 2.72 -17.56
C PRO A 358 -11.07 1.59 -16.56
N SER A 359 -10.80 1.89 -15.27
CA SER A 359 -10.49 0.87 -14.25
C SER A 359 -11.74 0.37 -13.55
N CYS A 360 -11.72 -0.86 -13.07
CA CYS A 360 -12.83 -1.46 -12.33
C CYS A 360 -12.92 -0.94 -10.89
N VAL A 361 -14.05 -1.23 -10.23
CA VAL A 361 -14.15 -1.18 -8.76
C VAL A 361 -13.16 -2.18 -8.19
N SER A 362 -12.42 -1.78 -7.15
CA SER A 362 -11.39 -2.62 -6.54
C SER A 362 -11.82 -3.16 -5.18
N PHE A 363 -11.76 -4.48 -5.04
CA PHE A 363 -11.90 -5.21 -3.77
C PHE A 363 -10.54 -5.78 -3.32
N ARG A 364 -9.47 -5.27 -3.86
CA ARG A 364 -8.12 -5.75 -3.58
C ARG A 364 -7.83 -5.75 -2.08
N ASP A 365 -7.33 -6.90 -1.59
CA ASP A 365 -6.99 -7.14 -0.18
C ASP A 365 -8.17 -6.98 0.81
N TRP A 366 -9.39 -7.24 0.38
CA TRP A 366 -10.52 -7.41 1.28
C TRP A 366 -10.49 -8.83 1.86
N LYS A 367 -9.57 -9.06 2.79
CA LYS A 367 -9.16 -10.40 3.20
C LYS A 367 -10.22 -11.19 3.95
N GLU A 368 -11.18 -10.53 4.57
CA GLU A 368 -12.29 -11.19 5.26
C GLU A 368 -13.54 -11.37 4.37
N LEU A 369 -13.52 -10.80 3.15
CA LEU A 369 -14.66 -10.91 2.22
C LEU A 369 -14.88 -12.37 1.83
N ARG A 370 -16.12 -12.86 1.99
CA ARG A 370 -16.53 -14.24 1.65
C ARG A 370 -17.43 -14.30 0.43
N THR A 371 -18.38 -13.40 0.35
CA THR A 371 -19.38 -13.42 -0.72
C THR A 371 -19.63 -12.03 -1.28
N ILE A 372 -19.79 -11.95 -2.60
CA ILE A 372 -20.18 -10.73 -3.29
C ILE A 372 -20.96 -11.04 -4.56
N ASP A 373 -22.08 -10.35 -4.74
CA ASP A 373 -22.90 -10.42 -5.95
C ASP A 373 -22.83 -9.10 -6.71
N LEU A 374 -22.24 -9.15 -7.92
CA LEU A 374 -22.09 -8.03 -8.82
C LEU A 374 -22.99 -8.14 -10.08
N SER A 375 -24.02 -9.01 -10.02
CA SER A 375 -24.94 -9.22 -11.15
C SER A 375 -25.76 -7.97 -11.52
N MET A 376 -25.75 -6.94 -10.64
CA MET A 376 -26.43 -5.66 -10.89
C MET A 376 -25.51 -4.62 -11.55
N PHE A 377 -24.24 -4.97 -11.83
CA PHE A 377 -23.28 -4.02 -12.38
C PHE A 377 -23.24 -4.04 -13.91
N SER A 378 -23.20 -2.85 -14.53
CA SER A 378 -22.75 -2.65 -15.88
C SER A 378 -21.25 -2.37 -15.89
N THR A 379 -20.48 -3.14 -16.64
CA THR A 379 -19.03 -3.01 -16.77
C THR A 379 -18.57 -2.56 -18.15
N SER A 380 -19.52 -2.19 -19.03
CA SER A 380 -19.20 -1.79 -20.41
C SER A 380 -18.17 -0.65 -20.55
N PRO A 381 -18.02 0.31 -19.60
CA PRO A 381 -16.97 1.32 -19.68
C PRO A 381 -15.59 0.83 -19.24
N VAL A 382 -15.49 -0.32 -18.58
CA VAL A 382 -14.25 -0.83 -18.00
C VAL A 382 -13.34 -1.40 -19.09
N ARG A 383 -12.07 -1.05 -19.03
CA ARG A 383 -11.02 -1.52 -19.95
C ARG A 383 -10.00 -2.40 -19.25
N GLU A 384 -9.82 -2.21 -17.93
CA GLU A 384 -8.83 -2.88 -17.11
C GLU A 384 -9.47 -3.45 -15.84
N PHE A 385 -9.32 -4.76 -15.65
CA PHE A 385 -9.77 -5.49 -14.47
C PHE A 385 -8.59 -5.91 -13.57
N ASN A 386 -7.52 -5.11 -13.60
CA ASN A 386 -6.32 -5.38 -12.84
C ASN A 386 -6.63 -5.53 -11.34
N SER A 387 -6.22 -6.66 -10.78
CA SER A 387 -6.24 -6.93 -9.33
C SER A 387 -7.61 -6.74 -8.65
N MET A 388 -8.73 -6.85 -9.38
CA MET A 388 -10.07 -6.54 -8.84
C MET A 388 -10.37 -7.26 -7.52
N PHE A 389 -10.02 -8.53 -7.42
CA PHE A 389 -10.18 -9.37 -6.21
C PHE A 389 -8.86 -9.88 -5.66
N ALA A 390 -7.73 -9.33 -6.11
CA ALA A 390 -6.42 -9.80 -5.64
C ALA A 390 -6.33 -9.75 -4.12
N GLY A 391 -5.89 -10.83 -3.49
CA GLY A 391 -5.75 -10.91 -2.04
C GLY A 391 -7.06 -11.08 -1.25
N CYS A 392 -8.18 -11.37 -1.91
CA CYS A 392 -9.44 -11.76 -1.24
C CYS A 392 -9.36 -13.22 -0.77
N ILE A 393 -8.50 -13.49 0.20
CA ILE A 393 -8.11 -14.87 0.60
C ILE A 393 -9.28 -15.73 1.08
N ASN A 394 -10.32 -15.11 1.64
CA ASN A 394 -11.51 -15.81 2.16
C ASN A 394 -12.69 -15.78 1.20
N LEU A 395 -12.53 -15.26 -0.03
CA LEU A 395 -13.62 -15.21 -1.01
C LEU A 395 -14.05 -16.61 -1.43
N GLU A 396 -15.28 -16.96 -1.13
CA GLU A 396 -15.89 -18.28 -1.41
C GLU A 396 -16.76 -18.24 -2.67
N MET A 397 -17.42 -17.11 -2.92
CA MET A 397 -18.37 -16.94 -4.02
C MET A 397 -18.36 -15.51 -4.58
N VAL A 398 -18.31 -15.42 -5.90
CA VAL A 398 -18.47 -14.16 -6.65
C VAL A 398 -19.41 -14.38 -7.82
N ASN A 399 -20.40 -13.48 -7.99
CA ASN A 399 -21.31 -13.50 -9.12
C ASN A 399 -20.97 -12.37 -10.10
N LEU A 400 -20.49 -12.73 -11.30
CA LEU A 400 -20.08 -11.84 -12.38
C LEU A 400 -20.96 -11.98 -13.62
N SER A 401 -22.15 -12.55 -13.50
CA SER A 401 -23.00 -12.93 -14.64
C SER A 401 -23.44 -11.76 -15.53
N SER A 402 -23.41 -10.51 -15.00
CA SER A 402 -23.74 -9.30 -15.77
C SER A 402 -22.55 -8.64 -16.46
N PHE A 403 -21.33 -9.14 -16.24
CA PHE A 403 -20.14 -8.49 -16.74
C PHE A 403 -20.08 -8.51 -18.27
N ASN A 404 -19.90 -7.34 -18.84
CA ASN A 404 -19.60 -7.14 -20.25
C ASN A 404 -18.16 -6.62 -20.39
N THR A 405 -17.24 -7.50 -20.75
CA THR A 405 -15.83 -7.19 -20.91
C THR A 405 -15.44 -6.92 -22.36
N SER A 406 -16.40 -6.64 -23.25
CA SER A 406 -16.13 -6.44 -24.68
C SER A 406 -15.20 -5.27 -24.98
N ASN A 407 -15.05 -4.32 -24.08
CA ASN A 407 -14.13 -3.19 -24.18
C ASN A 407 -12.83 -3.39 -23.39
N ALA A 408 -12.73 -4.48 -22.64
CA ALA A 408 -11.58 -4.77 -21.79
C ALA A 408 -10.42 -5.39 -22.58
N TYR A 409 -9.20 -5.06 -22.16
CA TYR A 409 -7.98 -5.55 -22.79
C TYR A 409 -6.93 -6.04 -21.76
N TYR A 410 -7.18 -5.91 -20.44
CA TYR A 410 -6.18 -6.17 -19.40
C TYR A 410 -6.81 -6.73 -18.12
N PHE A 411 -6.37 -7.91 -17.68
CA PHE A 411 -6.94 -8.69 -16.57
C PHE A 411 -5.90 -9.23 -15.56
N PRO A 412 -4.70 -8.67 -15.41
CA PRO A 412 -3.67 -9.29 -14.58
C PRO A 412 -4.13 -9.35 -13.13
N ALA A 413 -3.75 -10.43 -12.46
CA ALA A 413 -4.00 -10.67 -11.04
C ALA A 413 -5.48 -10.52 -10.60
N MET A 414 -6.45 -10.62 -11.52
CA MET A 414 -7.86 -10.31 -11.20
C MET A 414 -8.38 -11.12 -10.01
N PHE A 415 -7.99 -12.39 -9.90
CA PHE A 415 -8.36 -13.32 -8.82
C PHE A 415 -7.14 -13.86 -8.06
N GLN A 416 -5.99 -13.21 -8.18
CA GLN A 416 -4.80 -13.64 -7.48
C GLN A 416 -5.07 -13.78 -5.97
N GLU A 417 -4.61 -14.90 -5.35
CA GLU A 417 -4.78 -15.16 -3.92
C GLU A 417 -6.26 -15.29 -3.44
N CYS A 418 -7.20 -15.60 -4.35
CA CYS A 418 -8.56 -15.99 -3.95
C CYS A 418 -8.59 -17.45 -3.51
N ARG A 419 -7.95 -17.75 -2.37
CA ARG A 419 -7.62 -19.11 -1.92
C ARG A 419 -8.81 -20.00 -1.65
N ASN A 420 -9.92 -19.40 -1.19
CA ASN A 420 -11.14 -20.14 -0.81
C ASN A 420 -12.20 -20.17 -1.92
N LEU A 421 -11.92 -19.56 -3.07
CA LEU A 421 -12.83 -19.59 -4.22
C LEU A 421 -12.91 -21.01 -4.80
N LYS A 422 -14.12 -21.59 -4.84
CA LYS A 422 -14.33 -22.98 -5.27
C LYS A 422 -14.79 -23.09 -6.72
N GLU A 423 -15.63 -22.16 -7.13
CA GLU A 423 -16.22 -22.12 -8.46
C GLU A 423 -16.14 -20.71 -9.03
N LEU A 424 -15.79 -20.59 -10.29
CA LEU A 424 -15.73 -19.32 -10.99
C LEU A 424 -16.26 -19.47 -12.40
N ASP A 425 -17.30 -18.71 -12.73
CA ASP A 425 -17.86 -18.62 -14.07
C ASP A 425 -17.57 -17.22 -14.65
N ILE A 426 -16.70 -17.20 -15.66
CA ILE A 426 -16.40 -16.04 -16.49
C ILE A 426 -16.66 -16.35 -17.98
N SER A 427 -17.58 -17.26 -18.27
CA SER A 427 -17.93 -17.69 -19.63
C SER A 427 -18.51 -16.56 -20.48
N ASN A 428 -19.01 -15.51 -19.85
CA ASN A 428 -19.50 -14.28 -20.47
C ASN A 428 -18.40 -13.25 -20.78
N PHE A 429 -17.14 -13.50 -20.39
CA PHE A 429 -16.02 -12.58 -20.66
C PHE A 429 -15.64 -12.62 -22.14
N CYS A 430 -15.13 -11.49 -22.66
CA CYS A 430 -14.71 -11.31 -24.02
C CYS A 430 -13.25 -10.89 -24.11
N SER A 431 -12.46 -11.61 -24.90
CA SER A 431 -11.02 -11.39 -25.08
C SER A 431 -10.64 -10.70 -26.40
N LYS A 432 -11.63 -10.23 -27.18
CA LYS A 432 -11.41 -9.68 -28.54
C LYS A 432 -10.51 -8.45 -28.60
N ASN A 433 -10.41 -7.69 -27.52
CA ASN A 433 -9.64 -6.44 -27.45
C ASN A 433 -8.34 -6.57 -26.66
N ILE A 434 -7.90 -7.79 -26.34
CA ILE A 434 -6.65 -8.03 -25.66
C ILE A 434 -5.48 -7.40 -26.44
N LYS A 435 -4.62 -6.70 -25.73
CA LYS A 435 -3.43 -6.03 -26.26
C LYS A 435 -2.19 -6.52 -25.52
N ASP A 436 -1.21 -6.89 -26.30
CA ASP A 436 0.09 -7.37 -25.79
C ASP A 436 1.10 -6.23 -25.54
N ASP A 437 0.71 -4.98 -25.85
CA ASP A 437 1.62 -3.83 -25.86
C ASP A 437 2.14 -3.41 -24.48
N TRP A 438 1.49 -3.87 -23.39
CA TRP A 438 1.72 -3.41 -22.03
C TRP A 438 2.18 -4.53 -21.07
N GLY A 439 2.60 -5.66 -21.62
CA GLY A 439 2.97 -6.84 -20.86
C GLY A 439 1.92 -7.95 -20.97
N ASN A 440 2.02 -8.96 -20.09
CA ASN A 440 1.10 -10.08 -20.13
C ASN A 440 -0.30 -9.69 -19.61
N PRO A 441 -1.34 -9.67 -20.44
CA PRO A 441 -2.69 -9.25 -20.06
C PRO A 441 -3.38 -10.18 -19.06
N PHE A 442 -2.84 -11.36 -18.82
CA PHE A 442 -3.39 -12.39 -17.93
C PHE A 442 -2.43 -12.77 -16.80
N ASP A 443 -1.37 -11.96 -16.59
CA ASP A 443 -0.36 -12.26 -15.57
C ASP A 443 -1.00 -12.55 -14.21
N ALA A 444 -0.63 -13.66 -13.60
CA ALA A 444 -1.07 -14.10 -12.28
C ALA A 444 -2.60 -14.13 -12.05
N MET A 445 -3.43 -14.18 -13.12
CA MET A 445 -4.89 -13.99 -13.01
C MET A 445 -5.56 -14.92 -12.00
N PHE A 446 -5.11 -16.18 -11.90
CA PHE A 446 -5.63 -17.20 -10.97
C PHE A 446 -4.55 -17.76 -10.04
N THR A 447 -3.44 -17.08 -9.89
CA THR A 447 -2.36 -17.54 -9.03
C THR A 447 -2.86 -17.69 -7.59
N HIS A 448 -2.55 -18.83 -6.97
CA HIS A 448 -2.93 -19.18 -5.58
C HIS A 448 -4.44 -19.28 -5.32
N CYS A 449 -5.25 -19.63 -6.32
CA CYS A 449 -6.64 -20.03 -6.13
C CYS A 449 -6.73 -21.51 -5.74
N TYR A 450 -6.25 -21.86 -4.55
CA TYR A 450 -6.00 -23.26 -4.15
C TYR A 450 -7.23 -24.16 -4.10
N ASN A 451 -8.40 -23.61 -3.79
CA ASN A 451 -9.63 -24.39 -3.67
C ASN A 451 -10.50 -24.38 -4.93
N LEU A 452 -9.99 -23.80 -6.04
CA LEU A 452 -10.77 -23.70 -7.28
C LEU A 452 -10.90 -25.09 -7.95
N THR A 453 -12.10 -25.66 -7.92
CA THR A 453 -12.44 -26.96 -8.51
C THR A 453 -13.18 -26.85 -9.83
N SER A 454 -13.77 -25.70 -10.12
CA SER A 454 -14.55 -25.43 -11.34
C SER A 454 -14.25 -24.02 -11.86
N LEU A 455 -13.72 -23.96 -13.10
CA LEU A 455 -13.43 -22.72 -13.80
C LEU A 455 -14.09 -22.77 -15.18
N ASP A 456 -15.10 -21.94 -15.39
CA ASP A 456 -15.76 -21.81 -16.68
C ASP A 456 -15.25 -20.56 -17.44
N LEU A 457 -14.39 -20.80 -18.42
CA LEU A 457 -13.88 -19.76 -19.34
C LEU A 457 -14.80 -19.57 -20.55
N GLY A 458 -15.68 -20.56 -20.85
CA GLY A 458 -16.56 -20.51 -22.01
C GLY A 458 -15.80 -20.23 -23.31
N ASN A 459 -16.14 -19.08 -23.93
CA ASN A 459 -15.51 -18.60 -25.16
C ASN A 459 -14.43 -17.53 -24.92
N PHE A 460 -14.00 -17.35 -23.70
CA PHE A 460 -12.89 -16.45 -23.37
C PHE A 460 -11.58 -17.03 -23.93
N GLU A 461 -11.11 -16.45 -25.02
CA GLU A 461 -9.91 -16.92 -25.70
C GLU A 461 -8.66 -16.31 -25.07
N ILE A 462 -7.77 -17.17 -24.64
CA ILE A 462 -6.46 -16.81 -24.14
C ILE A 462 -5.48 -17.01 -25.30
N SER A 463 -4.95 -15.93 -25.83
CA SER A 463 -3.97 -15.94 -26.92
C SER A 463 -2.56 -16.32 -26.43
N GLY A 464 -1.68 -16.73 -27.35
CA GLY A 464 -0.39 -17.39 -27.12
C GLY A 464 0.66 -16.71 -26.25
N ASN A 465 0.35 -15.56 -25.63
CA ASN A 465 1.22 -14.85 -24.69
C ASN A 465 0.80 -15.03 -23.23
N ALA A 466 -0.11 -15.95 -22.93
CA ALA A 466 -0.40 -16.31 -21.54
C ALA A 466 0.88 -16.79 -20.86
N ASP A 467 1.31 -16.09 -19.82
CA ASP A 467 2.48 -16.45 -19.06
C ASP A 467 2.17 -17.63 -18.12
N HIS A 468 3.22 -18.34 -17.75
CA HIS A 468 3.21 -19.44 -16.78
C HIS A 468 2.66 -19.05 -15.40
N THR A 469 2.62 -17.76 -15.10
CA THR A 469 2.10 -17.23 -13.84
C THR A 469 0.57 -17.27 -13.76
N MET A 470 -0.13 -17.30 -14.91
CA MET A 470 -1.61 -17.24 -14.93
C MET A 470 -2.26 -18.38 -14.13
N PHE A 471 -1.69 -19.57 -14.20
CA PHE A 471 -2.19 -20.78 -13.56
C PHE A 471 -1.22 -21.40 -12.54
N ALA A 472 -0.46 -20.57 -11.83
CA ALA A 472 0.43 -21.07 -10.79
C ALA A 472 -0.32 -21.85 -9.68
N PHE A 473 -1.65 -21.72 -9.60
CA PHE A 473 -2.49 -22.52 -8.72
C PHE A 473 -2.45 -24.02 -9.06
N ALA A 474 -2.16 -24.38 -10.31
CA ALA A 474 -2.07 -25.77 -10.71
C ALA A 474 -0.90 -26.51 -10.03
N ARG A 475 0.03 -25.82 -9.39
CA ARG A 475 1.05 -26.45 -8.55
C ARG A 475 0.47 -27.13 -7.29
N ASN A 476 -0.78 -26.80 -6.95
CA ASN A 476 -1.34 -27.13 -5.64
C ASN A 476 -2.41 -28.21 -5.71
N SER A 477 -2.21 -29.20 -6.58
CA SER A 477 -2.83 -30.53 -6.54
C SER A 477 -4.37 -30.58 -6.44
N HIS A 478 -5.07 -29.58 -6.97
CA HIS A 478 -6.53 -29.64 -6.92
C HIS A 478 -7.11 -30.16 -8.23
N ASN A 479 -8.05 -31.07 -8.14
CA ASN A 479 -8.86 -31.45 -9.28
C ASN A 479 -9.68 -30.22 -9.73
N CYS A 480 -9.26 -29.55 -10.79
CA CYS A 480 -9.98 -28.43 -11.35
C CYS A 480 -10.52 -28.80 -12.73
N ALA A 481 -11.84 -28.70 -12.90
CA ALA A 481 -12.45 -28.75 -14.21
C ALA A 481 -12.36 -27.37 -14.85
N ILE A 482 -11.75 -27.30 -16.05
CA ILE A 482 -11.64 -26.04 -16.81
C ILE A 482 -12.40 -26.21 -18.11
N ARG A 483 -13.53 -25.49 -18.24
CA ARG A 483 -14.28 -25.39 -19.49
C ARG A 483 -13.69 -24.28 -20.36
N CYS A 484 -13.25 -24.62 -21.56
CA CYS A 484 -12.66 -23.68 -22.50
C CYS A 484 -12.71 -24.18 -23.93
N THR A 485 -12.45 -23.30 -24.90
CA THR A 485 -12.29 -23.68 -26.30
C THR A 485 -11.04 -24.53 -26.54
N SER A 486 -11.02 -25.30 -27.65
CA SER A 486 -9.84 -26.07 -28.01
C SER A 486 -8.61 -25.19 -28.25
N SER A 487 -8.77 -23.97 -28.78
CA SER A 487 -7.68 -22.99 -28.98
C SER A 487 -7.11 -22.48 -27.66
N THR A 488 -7.98 -22.17 -26.69
CA THR A 488 -7.56 -21.78 -25.33
C THR A 488 -6.85 -22.92 -24.64
N ARG A 489 -7.36 -24.16 -24.72
CA ARG A 489 -6.69 -25.32 -24.18
C ARG A 489 -5.29 -25.50 -24.79
N GLU A 490 -5.17 -25.42 -26.13
CA GLU A 490 -3.88 -25.55 -26.80
C GLU A 490 -2.91 -24.44 -26.36
N ALA A 491 -3.36 -23.19 -26.26
CA ALA A 491 -2.55 -22.07 -25.77
C ALA A 491 -2.07 -22.31 -24.32
N LEU A 492 -2.94 -22.78 -23.45
CA LEU A 492 -2.60 -23.09 -22.05
C LEU A 492 -1.66 -24.31 -21.98
N CYS A 493 -1.87 -25.35 -22.78
CA CYS A 493 -1.00 -26.50 -22.85
C CYS A 493 0.38 -26.20 -23.46
N ASN A 494 0.50 -25.27 -24.40
CA ASN A 494 1.79 -24.84 -24.94
C ASN A 494 2.60 -23.97 -23.96
N VAL A 495 1.95 -23.32 -23.04
CA VAL A 495 2.55 -22.66 -21.87
C VAL A 495 2.98 -23.67 -20.81
N THR A 496 2.54 -24.91 -20.91
CA THR A 496 2.64 -26.00 -19.93
C THR A 496 4.01 -26.66 -19.79
N SER A 497 5.01 -26.32 -20.61
CA SER A 497 6.38 -26.56 -20.13
C SER A 497 6.60 -25.95 -18.73
N LYS A 498 5.63 -25.22 -18.24
CA LYS A 498 5.57 -24.44 -17.00
C LYS A 498 4.42 -24.85 -16.06
N LEU A 499 3.35 -25.54 -16.52
CA LEU A 499 2.40 -26.21 -15.63
C LEU A 499 3.05 -27.45 -14.97
N GLY A 500 4.15 -27.95 -15.54
CA GLY A 500 4.85 -29.11 -15.01
C GLY A 500 3.94 -30.34 -14.87
N ASP A 501 4.13 -31.12 -13.81
CA ASP A 501 3.32 -32.33 -13.52
C ASP A 501 1.84 -32.01 -13.15
N ASN A 502 1.43 -30.76 -13.17
CA ASN A 502 0.13 -30.33 -12.66
C ASN A 502 -0.99 -30.44 -13.70
N GLU A 503 -0.67 -30.61 -15.00
CA GLU A 503 -1.67 -30.91 -16.03
C GLU A 503 -2.52 -32.14 -15.67
N LYS A 504 -1.95 -33.09 -14.94
CA LYS A 504 -2.65 -34.33 -14.48
C LYS A 504 -3.82 -34.05 -13.53
N TYR A 505 -3.88 -32.86 -12.91
CA TYR A 505 -4.96 -32.44 -12.01
C TYR A 505 -6.03 -31.61 -12.68
N ILE A 506 -5.89 -31.30 -13.97
CA ILE A 506 -6.85 -30.53 -14.74
C ILE A 506 -7.72 -31.46 -15.58
N THR A 507 -9.03 -31.35 -15.40
CA THR A 507 -10.03 -31.96 -16.27
C THR A 507 -10.47 -30.94 -17.29
N TRP A 508 -10.05 -31.11 -18.55
CA TRP A 508 -10.45 -30.23 -19.64
C TRP A 508 -11.87 -30.55 -20.11
N VAL A 509 -12.72 -29.52 -20.19
CA VAL A 509 -14.13 -29.64 -20.63
C VAL A 509 -14.32 -28.77 -21.86
N LEU A 510 -14.96 -29.28 -22.91
CA LEU A 510 -15.29 -28.49 -24.08
C LEU A 510 -16.49 -27.58 -23.79
N PRO A 511 -16.69 -26.47 -24.52
CA PRO A 511 -17.77 -25.51 -24.26
C PRO A 511 -19.18 -26.12 -24.27
N ASP A 512 -19.41 -27.15 -25.11
CA ASP A 512 -20.70 -27.80 -25.25
C ASP A 512 -20.89 -29.01 -24.28
N ASP A 513 -19.86 -29.40 -23.55
CA ASP A 513 -19.94 -30.52 -22.63
C ASP A 513 -20.45 -30.07 -21.23
N GLU A 514 -21.07 -30.99 -20.50
CA GLU A 514 -21.51 -30.72 -19.13
C GLU A 514 -20.29 -30.61 -18.19
N MET A 515 -20.29 -29.58 -17.30
CA MET A 515 -19.22 -29.38 -16.34
C MET A 515 -19.30 -30.51 -15.29
N PRO A 516 -18.23 -31.33 -15.13
CA PRO A 516 -18.27 -32.36 -14.12
C PRO A 516 -18.18 -31.75 -12.71
N VAL A 517 -18.93 -32.32 -11.79
CA VAL A 517 -18.74 -32.05 -10.37
C VAL A 517 -17.55 -32.84 -9.90
N LEU A 518 -16.43 -32.16 -9.64
CA LEU A 518 -15.24 -32.80 -9.12
C LEU A 518 -15.28 -32.79 -7.59
N GLU A 519 -14.97 -33.94 -7.00
CA GLU A 519 -14.69 -33.96 -5.56
C GLU A 519 -13.38 -33.21 -5.31
N PRO A 520 -13.31 -32.38 -4.28
CA PRO A 520 -12.05 -31.78 -3.87
C PRO A 520 -10.99 -32.85 -3.67
N TYR A 521 -9.74 -32.52 -4.00
CA TYR A 521 -8.63 -33.42 -3.73
C TYR A 521 -8.65 -33.81 -2.24
N LYS A 522 -8.61 -35.11 -1.96
CA LYS A 522 -8.60 -35.61 -0.58
C LYS A 522 -7.15 -35.76 -0.13
N PHE A 523 -6.75 -34.89 0.76
CA PHE A 523 -5.49 -35.07 1.48
C PHE A 523 -5.58 -36.25 2.45
N ASP A 524 -4.44 -36.83 2.78
CA ASP A 524 -4.37 -37.98 3.71
C ASP A 524 -4.91 -37.64 5.10
N TYR A 525 -4.93 -36.36 5.46
CA TYR A 525 -5.43 -35.90 6.74
C TYR A 525 -6.03 -34.50 6.68
N TYR A 526 -7.08 -34.29 7.47
CA TYR A 526 -7.71 -32.99 7.71
C TYR A 526 -7.85 -32.76 9.21
N SER A 527 -7.43 -31.61 9.68
CA SER A 527 -7.62 -31.20 11.06
C SER A 527 -9.09 -31.06 11.42
N SER A 528 -9.43 -31.54 12.60
CA SER A 528 -10.78 -31.50 13.18
C SER A 528 -10.85 -30.74 14.49
N ASP A 529 -9.72 -30.55 15.19
CA ASP A 529 -9.61 -29.83 16.45
C ASP A 529 -8.76 -28.56 16.32
N TYR A 530 -9.41 -27.42 16.29
CA TYR A 530 -8.80 -26.10 16.24
C TYR A 530 -8.72 -25.41 17.62
N SER A 531 -8.97 -26.16 18.71
CA SER A 531 -9.04 -25.56 20.06
C SER A 531 -7.72 -24.90 20.52
N LYS A 532 -6.59 -25.33 19.98
CA LYS A 532 -5.29 -24.72 20.24
C LYS A 532 -4.93 -23.56 19.30
N ASP A 533 -5.67 -23.35 18.21
CA ASP A 533 -5.34 -22.30 17.23
C ASP A 533 -5.24 -20.92 17.88
N LYS A 534 -4.19 -20.17 17.54
CA LYS A 534 -3.85 -18.85 18.10
C LYS A 534 -3.55 -18.83 19.59
N THR A 535 -3.49 -19.97 20.27
CA THR A 535 -3.04 -19.97 21.65
C THR A 535 -1.54 -19.72 21.75
N VAL A 536 -1.14 -18.98 22.79
CA VAL A 536 0.24 -18.54 23.00
C VAL A 536 0.87 -19.33 24.14
N LYS A 537 2.06 -19.88 23.89
CA LYS A 537 2.90 -20.51 24.89
C LYS A 537 4.18 -19.70 25.07
N VAL A 538 4.47 -19.31 26.30
CA VAL A 538 5.71 -18.61 26.64
C VAL A 538 6.83 -19.65 26.79
N LEU A 539 7.84 -19.62 25.94
CA LEU A 539 8.99 -20.51 26.03
C LEU A 539 10.09 -19.90 26.87
N GLN A 540 10.25 -18.56 26.83
CA GLN A 540 11.26 -17.83 27.58
C GLN A 540 10.78 -16.42 27.88
N LYS A 541 11.14 -15.89 29.05
CA LYS A 541 10.99 -14.49 29.42
C LYS A 541 12.34 -13.82 29.58
N ALA A 542 12.46 -12.62 29.06
CA ALA A 542 13.64 -11.79 29.29
C ALA A 542 13.79 -11.45 30.79
N THR A 543 15.02 -11.41 31.24
CA THR A 543 15.39 -10.96 32.60
C THR A 543 16.23 -9.67 32.57
N VAL A 544 16.60 -9.22 31.36
CA VAL A 544 17.42 -8.02 31.16
C VAL A 544 16.75 -7.09 30.16
N GLY A 545 16.68 -5.81 30.49
CA GLY A 545 16.07 -4.77 29.62
C GLY A 545 14.55 -4.89 29.51
N LYS A 546 13.97 -4.27 28.49
CA LYS A 546 12.50 -4.33 28.22
C LYS A 546 12.03 -5.65 27.61
N GLY A 547 12.95 -6.52 27.23
CA GLY A 547 12.70 -7.75 26.49
C GLY A 547 12.54 -7.53 24.99
N ILE A 548 13.23 -8.37 24.21
CA ILE A 548 13.18 -8.39 22.75
C ILE A 548 12.29 -9.56 22.34
N ASN A 549 11.27 -9.30 21.54
CA ASN A 549 10.28 -10.30 21.23
C ASN A 549 10.63 -11.13 19.99
N ILE A 550 10.63 -12.44 20.16
CA ILE A 550 10.68 -13.43 19.09
C ILE A 550 9.38 -14.22 19.14
N VAL A 551 8.72 -14.37 18.01
CA VAL A 551 7.54 -15.22 17.86
C VAL A 551 7.89 -16.39 16.94
N LEU A 552 7.71 -17.60 17.45
CA LEU A 552 7.88 -18.84 16.70
C LEU A 552 6.51 -19.30 16.20
N LEU A 553 6.41 -19.52 14.90
CA LEU A 553 5.23 -20.04 14.22
C LEU A 553 5.58 -21.30 13.43
N GLY A 554 4.61 -22.16 13.24
CA GLY A 554 4.74 -23.31 12.34
C GLY A 554 3.63 -23.31 11.30
N ASP A 555 3.93 -23.66 10.06
CA ASP A 555 2.92 -23.86 9.03
C ASP A 555 2.96 -25.28 8.47
N GLY A 556 1.78 -25.79 8.05
CA GLY A 556 1.62 -27.18 7.65
C GLY A 556 1.55 -28.15 8.85
N TYR A 557 1.20 -27.67 10.04
CA TYR A 557 1.00 -28.51 11.22
C TYR A 557 -0.49 -28.66 11.53
N SER A 558 -1.00 -29.87 11.33
CA SER A 558 -2.37 -30.25 11.71
C SER A 558 -2.54 -30.40 13.21
N ASP A 559 -3.78 -30.55 13.64
CA ASP A 559 -4.13 -30.84 15.03
C ASP A 559 -3.43 -32.11 15.58
N ARG A 560 -3.21 -33.15 14.74
CA ARG A 560 -2.49 -34.37 15.15
C ARG A 560 -1.01 -34.10 15.42
N LEU A 561 -0.31 -33.27 14.58
CA LEU A 561 1.10 -32.90 14.79
C LEU A 561 1.30 -31.94 15.97
N ILE A 562 0.22 -31.25 16.36
CA ILE A 562 0.20 -30.45 17.59
C ILE A 562 -0.08 -31.35 18.81
N ALA A 563 -0.96 -32.33 18.66
CA ALA A 563 -1.33 -33.25 19.75
C ALA A 563 -0.20 -34.24 20.10
N ASP A 564 0.54 -34.69 19.10
CA ASP A 564 1.66 -35.63 19.32
C ASP A 564 2.94 -34.93 19.85
N GLY A 565 2.95 -33.59 19.87
CA GLY A 565 4.07 -32.77 20.37
C GLY A 565 5.10 -32.37 19.33
N SER A 566 4.96 -32.76 18.05
CA SER A 566 5.88 -32.41 16.96
C SER A 566 6.04 -30.90 16.81
N TYR A 567 4.93 -30.14 16.91
CA TYR A 567 4.96 -28.67 16.89
C TYR A 567 5.84 -28.10 18.00
N ASP A 568 5.62 -28.57 19.24
CA ASP A 568 6.37 -28.11 20.42
C ASP A 568 7.86 -28.45 20.31
N GLU A 569 8.18 -29.63 19.79
CA GLU A 569 9.56 -30.06 19.56
C GLU A 569 10.27 -29.17 18.55
N ASP A 570 9.63 -28.87 17.40
CA ASP A 570 10.22 -28.05 16.37
C ASP A 570 10.39 -26.59 16.80
N MET A 571 9.43 -26.03 17.55
CA MET A 571 9.57 -24.66 18.10
C MET A 571 10.70 -24.58 19.13
N ASN A 572 10.86 -25.59 19.99
CA ASN A 572 11.99 -25.65 20.91
C ASN A 572 13.33 -25.87 20.19
N LYS A 573 13.35 -26.66 19.11
CA LYS A 573 14.53 -26.85 18.26
C LYS A 573 14.93 -25.52 17.62
N ALA A 574 13.97 -24.75 17.09
CA ALA A 574 14.20 -23.42 16.51
C ALA A 574 14.76 -22.44 17.56
N MET A 575 14.12 -22.36 18.74
CA MET A 575 14.61 -21.52 19.82
C MET A 575 16.05 -21.87 20.21
N ASN A 576 16.36 -23.15 20.36
CA ASN A 576 17.70 -23.59 20.72
C ASN A 576 18.73 -23.29 19.62
N ALA A 577 18.32 -23.36 18.35
CA ALA A 577 19.18 -23.03 17.22
C ALA A 577 19.52 -21.52 17.20
N ILE A 578 18.54 -20.63 17.46
CA ILE A 578 18.76 -19.18 17.56
C ILE A 578 19.82 -18.85 18.63
N PHE A 579 19.75 -19.51 19.80
CA PHE A 579 20.63 -19.21 20.93
C PHE A 579 21.86 -20.13 21.01
N LYS A 580 22.18 -20.83 19.92
CA LYS A 580 23.38 -21.70 19.87
C LYS A 580 24.66 -20.89 19.69
N ASP A 581 24.60 -19.88 18.81
CA ASP A 581 25.79 -19.15 18.35
C ASP A 581 25.89 -17.77 19.01
N GLU A 582 27.14 -17.28 19.13
CA GLU A 582 27.40 -15.93 19.65
C GLU A 582 27.09 -14.84 18.59
N PRO A 583 26.52 -13.71 18.98
CA PRO A 583 26.25 -13.16 20.34
C PRO A 583 24.97 -13.66 21.01
N TYR A 584 24.08 -14.31 20.29
CA TYR A 584 22.76 -14.69 20.82
C TYR A 584 22.84 -15.57 22.07
N ALA A 585 23.82 -16.48 22.13
CA ALA A 585 24.04 -17.35 23.29
C ALA A 585 24.32 -16.56 24.59
N THR A 586 25.21 -15.56 24.49
CA THR A 586 25.53 -14.71 25.67
C THR A 586 24.37 -13.81 26.06
N PHE A 587 23.64 -13.27 25.09
CA PHE A 587 22.57 -12.30 25.35
C PHE A 587 21.18 -12.93 25.38
N ARG A 588 21.09 -14.23 25.58
CA ARG A 588 19.83 -14.97 25.62
C ARG A 588 18.81 -14.37 26.57
N ASP A 589 19.25 -13.89 27.71
CA ASP A 589 18.41 -13.32 28.77
C ASP A 589 17.74 -11.98 28.39
N TYR A 590 18.08 -11.42 27.23
CA TYR A 590 17.46 -10.21 26.71
C TYR A 590 16.17 -10.48 25.93
N PHE A 591 15.87 -11.75 25.63
CA PHE A 591 14.80 -12.13 24.73
C PHE A 591 13.58 -12.74 25.44
N ASN A 592 12.41 -12.31 25.00
CA ASN A 592 11.17 -13.04 25.18
C ASN A 592 10.96 -13.94 23.99
N VAL A 593 10.65 -15.20 24.19
CA VAL A 593 10.33 -16.14 23.12
C VAL A 593 8.94 -16.70 23.36
N TYR A 594 8.11 -16.52 22.36
CA TYR A 594 6.73 -16.99 22.36
C TYR A 594 6.54 -17.99 21.22
N GLN A 595 5.82 -19.03 21.49
CA GLN A 595 5.29 -19.96 20.52
C GLN A 595 3.81 -19.68 20.36
N VAL A 596 3.32 -19.51 19.12
CA VAL A 596 1.91 -19.38 18.83
C VAL A 596 1.48 -20.53 17.96
N TYR A 597 0.47 -21.28 18.39
CA TYR A 597 -0.01 -22.42 17.63
C TYR A 597 -0.78 -21.94 16.41
N ALA A 598 -0.44 -22.47 15.25
CA ALA A 598 -1.16 -22.27 14.00
C ALA A 598 -1.62 -23.64 13.49
N VAL A 599 -2.90 -23.92 13.63
CA VAL A 599 -3.49 -25.20 13.24
C VAL A 599 -3.82 -25.14 11.76
N SER A 600 -3.05 -25.86 10.95
CA SER A 600 -3.29 -25.99 9.52
C SER A 600 -4.37 -27.04 9.24
N GLU A 601 -5.21 -26.79 8.22
CA GLU A 601 -6.19 -27.78 7.79
C GLU A 601 -5.49 -29.04 7.31
N ASN A 602 -4.39 -28.89 6.60
CA ASN A 602 -3.57 -29.96 6.02
C ASN A 602 -2.10 -29.80 6.40
N GLU A 603 -1.27 -30.79 6.02
CA GLU A 603 0.14 -30.85 6.42
C GLU A 603 1.15 -30.52 5.30
N LEU A 604 0.68 -30.21 4.10
CA LEU A 604 1.53 -30.00 2.92
C LEU A 604 1.66 -28.52 2.59
N THR A 605 2.70 -27.86 3.08
CA THR A 605 2.99 -26.47 2.73
C THR A 605 3.24 -26.32 1.22
N GLY A 606 2.64 -25.29 0.64
CA GLY A 606 2.74 -25.03 -0.81
C GLY A 606 1.87 -25.91 -1.70
N GLU A 607 1.21 -26.94 -1.14
CA GLU A 607 0.37 -27.88 -1.88
C GLU A 607 -1.04 -27.98 -1.29
N SER A 608 -1.28 -27.42 -0.13
CA SER A 608 -2.57 -27.51 0.56
C SER A 608 -2.91 -26.23 1.33
N ASN A 609 -4.12 -26.20 1.84
CA ASN A 609 -4.60 -25.07 2.62
C ASN A 609 -4.02 -25.14 4.04
N THR A 610 -2.94 -24.42 4.27
CA THR A 610 -2.26 -24.32 5.57
C THR A 610 -2.62 -23.02 6.28
N ALA A 611 -2.36 -22.95 7.58
CA ALA A 611 -2.78 -21.84 8.44
C ALA A 611 -2.21 -20.48 8.02
N LEU A 612 -0.94 -20.46 7.56
CA LEU A 612 -0.21 -19.25 7.20
C LEU A 612 0.06 -19.19 5.69
N ASN A 613 -0.26 -20.26 5.00
CA ASN A 613 -0.07 -20.44 3.58
C ASN A 613 1.35 -20.08 3.11
N ALA A 614 2.30 -20.58 3.86
CA ALA A 614 3.70 -20.33 3.63
C ALA A 614 4.34 -21.46 2.81
N CYS A 615 5.27 -21.10 1.95
CA CYS A 615 6.00 -22.06 1.12
C CYS A 615 7.38 -21.51 0.75
N ILE A 616 8.37 -22.40 0.73
CA ILE A 616 9.63 -22.17 0.05
C ILE A 616 9.65 -23.09 -1.16
N GLY A 617 9.47 -22.52 -2.36
CA GLY A 617 9.46 -23.24 -3.62
C GLY A 617 10.86 -23.41 -4.21
N GLY A 618 10.91 -23.82 -5.49
CA GLY A 618 12.16 -23.91 -6.25
C GLY A 618 12.71 -22.55 -6.65
N MET A 619 13.84 -22.56 -7.37
CA MET A 619 14.42 -21.36 -7.98
C MET A 619 13.69 -21.00 -9.28
N ASP A 620 13.25 -19.77 -9.40
CA ASP A 620 12.87 -19.19 -10.68
C ASP A 620 14.13 -18.65 -11.39
N SER A 621 14.26 -18.94 -12.69
CA SER A 621 15.43 -18.54 -13.49
C SER A 621 15.63 -17.02 -13.60
N GLN A 622 14.60 -16.23 -13.32
CA GLN A 622 14.63 -14.77 -13.41
C GLN A 622 14.57 -14.06 -12.06
N ASN A 623 13.86 -14.63 -11.07
CA ASN A 623 13.51 -13.94 -9.83
C ASN A 623 14.09 -14.57 -8.55
N GLY A 624 14.85 -15.67 -8.63
CA GLY A 624 15.45 -16.31 -7.46
C GLY A 624 14.56 -17.29 -6.73
N ALA A 625 14.73 -17.41 -5.42
CA ALA A 625 13.91 -18.29 -4.62
C ALA A 625 12.45 -17.84 -4.62
N VAL A 626 11.57 -18.76 -4.97
CA VAL A 626 10.14 -18.54 -4.84
C VAL A 626 9.76 -18.83 -3.40
N SER A 627 9.49 -17.80 -2.63
CA SER A 627 9.00 -17.92 -1.27
C SER A 627 7.82 -16.98 -1.07
N TYR A 628 6.80 -17.45 -0.37
CA TYR A 628 5.63 -16.64 -0.02
C TYR A 628 5.01 -17.10 1.29
N PHE A 629 4.27 -16.22 1.91
CA PHE A 629 3.39 -16.47 3.05
C PHE A 629 2.30 -15.40 3.09
N ASP A 630 1.18 -15.68 3.74
CA ASP A 630 0.18 -14.65 3.95
C ASP A 630 0.63 -13.70 5.08
N GLU A 631 1.18 -12.55 4.69
CA GLU A 631 1.70 -11.57 5.62
C GLU A 631 0.65 -11.11 6.64
N TYR A 632 -0.57 -10.84 6.18
CA TYR A 632 -1.66 -10.42 7.05
C TYR A 632 -2.01 -11.48 8.09
N THR A 633 -2.07 -12.74 7.67
CA THR A 633 -2.32 -13.86 8.57
C THR A 633 -1.15 -14.08 9.52
N VAL A 634 0.09 -14.06 9.03
CA VAL A 634 1.29 -14.17 9.90
C VAL A 634 1.29 -13.05 10.95
N GLN A 635 0.98 -11.79 10.55
CA GLN A 635 0.87 -10.69 11.51
C GLN A 635 -0.24 -10.92 12.54
N LYS A 636 -1.40 -11.46 12.15
CA LYS A 636 -2.46 -11.80 13.09
C LYS A 636 -2.02 -12.84 14.13
N TYR A 637 -1.28 -13.86 13.71
CA TYR A 637 -0.76 -14.87 14.63
C TYR A 637 0.40 -14.36 15.48
N ALA A 638 1.27 -13.55 14.90
CA ALA A 638 2.41 -12.97 15.61
C ALA A 638 2.04 -11.84 16.57
N LYS A 639 0.82 -11.27 16.45
CA LYS A 639 0.34 -10.21 17.34
C LYS A 639 -0.11 -10.77 18.66
N ILE A 640 0.79 -10.76 19.64
CA ILE A 640 0.51 -11.14 21.02
C ILE A 640 0.28 -9.88 21.88
N PRO A 641 -0.36 -9.99 23.08
CA PRO A 641 -0.79 -8.81 23.85
C PRO A 641 0.28 -7.80 24.18
N ASP A 642 1.53 -8.24 24.38
CA ASP A 642 2.62 -7.43 24.89
C ASP A 642 3.69 -7.09 23.84
N ASN A 643 3.41 -7.28 22.52
CA ASN A 643 4.41 -6.99 21.50
C ASN A 643 4.02 -5.84 20.57
N ASN A 644 5.03 -5.16 20.06
CA ASN A 644 4.93 -4.34 18.86
C ASN A 644 5.34 -5.21 17.67
N ILE A 645 4.42 -5.50 16.77
CA ILE A 645 4.66 -6.38 15.62
C ILE A 645 5.77 -5.83 14.70
N ASP A 646 5.90 -4.51 14.60
CA ASP A 646 6.92 -3.86 13.76
C ASP A 646 8.35 -4.04 14.32
N GLU A 647 8.48 -4.42 15.60
CA GLU A 647 9.76 -4.70 16.26
C GLU A 647 9.97 -6.20 16.50
N THR A 648 8.99 -7.04 16.15
CA THR A 648 9.01 -8.47 16.46
C THR A 648 9.68 -9.25 15.32
N CYS A 649 10.61 -10.11 15.65
CA CYS A 649 11.14 -11.12 14.73
C CYS A 649 10.29 -12.38 14.79
N VAL A 650 9.73 -12.74 13.63
CA VAL A 650 9.00 -13.99 13.46
C VAL A 650 9.94 -15.03 12.86
N VAL A 651 9.96 -16.21 13.44
CA VAL A 651 10.62 -17.39 12.85
C VAL A 651 9.54 -18.40 12.52
N LEU A 652 9.40 -18.68 11.23
CA LEU A 652 8.36 -19.51 10.66
C LEU A 652 8.93 -20.84 10.19
N ILE A 653 8.56 -21.92 10.87
CA ILE A 653 9.01 -23.28 10.56
C ILE A 653 7.98 -23.96 9.65
N LEU A 654 8.41 -24.36 8.49
CA LEU A 654 7.55 -25.04 7.49
C LEU A 654 7.64 -26.55 7.65
N ASN A 655 6.51 -27.21 7.77
CA ASN A 655 6.43 -28.68 7.67
C ASN A 655 6.62 -29.12 6.22
N GLN A 656 7.78 -28.80 5.67
CA GLN A 656 8.17 -28.98 4.30
C GLN A 656 9.55 -29.65 4.23
N ASP A 657 9.71 -30.56 3.27
CA ASP A 657 11.03 -31.06 2.92
C ASP A 657 11.79 -29.97 2.17
N ALA A 658 13.07 -29.80 2.47
CA ALA A 658 13.86 -28.80 1.80
C ALA A 658 14.10 -29.19 0.34
N GLY A 659 13.87 -28.19 -0.53
CA GLY A 659 14.34 -28.21 -1.90
C GLY A 659 15.77 -27.66 -2.02
N TYR A 660 16.04 -26.96 -3.10
CA TYR A 660 17.30 -26.25 -3.31
C TYR A 660 17.48 -25.11 -2.29
N VAL A 661 16.40 -24.40 -1.99
CA VAL A 661 16.36 -23.33 -0.98
C VAL A 661 15.92 -23.93 0.34
N LYS A 662 16.65 -23.67 1.41
CA LYS A 662 16.44 -24.25 2.74
C LYS A 662 15.79 -23.27 3.71
N GLY A 663 16.06 -21.98 3.53
CA GLY A 663 15.54 -20.89 4.31
C GLY A 663 15.49 -19.59 3.51
N VAL A 664 14.70 -18.61 3.94
CA VAL A 664 14.56 -17.27 3.35
C VAL A 664 14.15 -16.28 4.43
N SER A 665 14.74 -15.11 4.43
CA SER A 665 14.35 -14.04 5.35
C SER A 665 13.70 -12.86 4.64
N HIS A 666 12.49 -12.52 5.09
CA HIS A 666 11.75 -11.33 4.65
C HIS A 666 11.93 -10.22 5.68
N ASN A 667 12.52 -9.11 5.25
CA ASN A 667 12.80 -7.97 6.09
C ASN A 667 11.91 -6.80 5.70
N GLY A 668 10.97 -6.45 6.58
CA GLY A 668 10.06 -5.33 6.37
C GLY A 668 10.55 -4.05 7.05
N TYR A 669 10.27 -2.91 6.44
CA TYR A 669 10.35 -1.60 7.08
C TYR A 669 9.24 -0.69 6.54
N ILE A 670 8.81 0.26 7.37
CA ILE A 670 7.78 1.22 6.98
C ILE A 670 8.45 2.53 6.61
N MET A 671 8.24 3.01 5.39
CA MET A 671 8.62 4.35 4.95
C MET A 671 7.53 5.35 5.34
N VAL A 672 7.90 6.40 6.05
CA VAL A 672 6.99 7.49 6.41
C VAL A 672 7.40 8.70 5.58
N GLY A 673 6.85 8.87 4.38
CA GLY A 673 7.19 9.96 3.46
C GLY A 673 8.65 9.93 2.99
N ASP A 674 9.14 11.06 2.51
CA ASP A 674 10.57 11.24 2.17
C ASP A 674 11.45 11.49 3.41
N ASP A 675 10.84 11.61 4.60
CA ASP A 675 11.56 11.91 5.83
C ASP A 675 12.16 10.65 6.43
N VAL A 676 13.40 10.40 6.04
CA VAL A 676 14.23 9.27 6.49
C VAL A 676 14.77 9.50 7.89
N SER A 677 14.60 10.68 8.48
CA SER A 677 15.19 11.08 9.76
C SER A 677 14.72 10.26 10.95
N ASP A 678 13.49 9.74 10.92
CA ASP A 678 12.94 8.91 12.00
C ASP A 678 13.29 7.41 11.90
N VAL A 679 13.91 6.97 10.83
CA VAL A 679 14.26 5.56 10.59
C VAL A 679 15.69 5.22 11.00
N THR A 680 16.44 6.16 11.55
CA THR A 680 17.72 5.90 12.23
C THR A 680 17.57 5.02 13.47
N ASP A 681 16.33 4.70 13.84
CA ASP A 681 16.06 3.71 14.86
C ASP A 681 16.10 2.31 14.24
N TYR A 682 17.19 1.59 14.45
CA TYR A 682 17.38 0.16 14.08
C TYR A 682 16.28 -0.78 14.60
N SER A 683 15.36 -0.27 15.42
CA SER A 683 14.26 -1.03 16.01
C SER A 683 13.06 -1.21 15.08
N LYS A 684 12.96 -0.41 14.01
CA LYS A 684 11.82 -0.50 13.10
C LYS A 684 12.10 -1.49 11.96
N GLY A 685 11.24 -2.41 11.78
CA GLY A 685 11.27 -3.41 10.73
C GLY A 685 11.19 -4.82 11.27
N GLY A 686 9.98 -5.33 11.41
CA GLY A 686 9.73 -6.73 11.65
C GLY A 686 10.37 -7.59 10.56
N SER A 687 10.62 -8.84 10.88
CA SER A 687 11.13 -9.81 9.92
C SER A 687 10.42 -11.14 10.07
N VAL A 688 10.37 -11.90 8.98
CA VAL A 688 9.90 -13.28 8.95
C VAL A 688 11.02 -14.13 8.35
N ALA A 689 11.67 -14.92 9.20
CA ALA A 689 12.65 -15.91 8.76
C ALA A 689 11.93 -17.26 8.60
N MET A 690 11.85 -17.75 7.37
CA MET A 690 11.19 -18.99 7.00
C MET A 690 12.22 -20.11 6.86
N ILE A 691 11.99 -21.24 7.48
CA ILE A 691 12.94 -22.36 7.49
C ILE A 691 12.19 -23.68 7.27
N CYS A 692 12.68 -24.53 6.39
CA CYS A 692 12.17 -25.88 6.23
C CYS A 692 12.49 -26.74 7.47
N ARG A 693 11.52 -27.56 7.91
CA ARG A 693 11.63 -28.39 9.12
C ARG A 693 12.72 -29.46 9.05
N LYS A 694 12.82 -30.13 7.89
CA LYS A 694 13.66 -31.27 7.69
C LYS A 694 14.97 -30.90 7.01
N LEU A 695 15.97 -30.53 7.79
CA LEU A 695 17.31 -30.15 7.37
C LEU A 695 18.36 -30.85 8.20
N ASP A 696 19.43 -31.33 7.56
CA ASP A 696 20.60 -31.89 8.24
C ASP A 696 21.40 -30.77 8.95
N ASP A 697 21.46 -29.61 8.34
CA ASP A 697 22.13 -28.39 8.81
C ASP A 697 21.18 -27.37 9.46
N TYR A 698 20.09 -27.83 10.05
CA TYR A 698 18.98 -26.99 10.55
C TYR A 698 19.44 -25.82 11.43
N SER A 699 20.32 -26.04 12.40
CA SER A 699 20.77 -24.98 13.31
C SER A 699 21.54 -23.89 12.58
N PHE A 700 22.30 -24.24 11.56
CA PHE A 700 23.02 -23.30 10.73
C PHE A 700 22.04 -22.44 9.91
N VAL A 701 21.06 -23.05 9.23
CA VAL A 701 20.08 -22.30 8.43
C VAL A 701 19.26 -21.35 9.31
N VAL A 702 18.83 -21.77 10.50
CA VAL A 702 18.14 -20.90 11.44
C VAL A 702 19.00 -19.72 11.87
N ALA A 703 20.29 -19.93 12.19
CA ALA A 703 21.19 -18.85 12.58
C ALA A 703 21.45 -17.87 11.44
N HIS A 704 21.61 -18.37 10.21
CA HIS A 704 21.81 -17.59 8.99
C HIS A 704 20.59 -16.68 8.72
N GLU A 705 19.38 -17.28 8.62
CA GLU A 705 18.16 -16.54 8.32
C GLU A 705 17.78 -15.57 9.46
N PHE A 706 18.06 -15.94 10.70
CA PHE A 706 17.86 -15.04 11.84
C PHE A 706 18.89 -13.89 11.84
N GLY A 707 20.10 -14.10 11.31
CA GLY A 707 21.08 -13.05 11.06
C GLY A 707 20.56 -11.99 10.10
N HIS A 708 19.94 -12.40 9.00
CA HIS A 708 19.26 -11.48 8.08
C HIS A 708 18.09 -10.79 8.76
N GLY A 709 17.22 -11.55 9.37
CA GLY A 709 15.97 -11.04 9.95
C GLY A 709 16.21 -10.10 11.13
N PHE A 710 16.99 -10.52 12.10
CA PHE A 710 17.22 -9.75 13.32
C PHE A 710 18.24 -8.64 13.13
N ALA A 711 19.44 -8.95 12.65
CA ALA A 711 20.56 -8.01 12.62
C ALA A 711 20.75 -7.32 11.27
N LYS A 712 19.88 -7.63 10.28
CA LYS A 712 19.94 -7.04 8.94
C LYS A 712 21.31 -7.23 8.27
N LEU A 713 21.87 -8.43 8.44
CA LEU A 713 23.13 -8.81 7.82
C LEU A 713 22.91 -9.15 6.34
N ALA A 714 23.92 -8.94 5.51
CA ALA A 714 23.94 -9.37 4.12
C ALA A 714 24.56 -10.76 3.97
N ASP A 715 24.27 -11.42 2.83
CA ASP A 715 25.03 -12.59 2.40
C ASP A 715 26.48 -12.23 2.11
N GLU A 716 27.40 -12.99 2.67
CA GLU A 716 28.83 -12.87 2.45
C GLU A 716 29.35 -13.83 1.36
N TYR A 717 28.49 -14.70 0.83
CA TYR A 717 28.77 -15.46 -0.37
C TYR A 717 28.30 -14.71 -1.62
N TRP A 718 28.91 -14.95 -2.76
CA TRP A 718 28.45 -14.38 -4.02
C TRP A 718 27.37 -15.24 -4.68
N ALA A 719 26.42 -14.56 -5.24
CA ALA A 719 25.23 -15.15 -5.82
C ALA A 719 25.25 -15.14 -7.34
N TYR A 720 25.92 -14.18 -7.94
CA TYR A 720 26.06 -14.07 -9.39
C TYR A 720 27.46 -13.58 -9.78
N ILE A 721 27.84 -13.92 -11.00
CA ILE A 721 29.14 -13.55 -11.56
C ILE A 721 29.08 -12.12 -12.10
N GLY A 722 30.05 -11.30 -11.71
CA GLY A 722 30.22 -9.92 -12.17
C GLY A 722 30.05 -8.88 -11.08
N ASN A 723 29.95 -7.64 -11.51
CA ASN A 723 29.76 -6.48 -10.61
C ASN A 723 28.27 -6.21 -10.43
N MET A 724 27.95 -5.71 -9.25
CA MET A 724 26.65 -5.12 -8.97
C MET A 724 26.46 -3.84 -9.80
N SER A 725 25.27 -3.57 -10.28
CA SER A 725 24.95 -2.32 -10.97
C SER A 725 25.09 -1.11 -10.03
N ASP A 726 25.33 0.07 -10.58
CA ASP A 726 25.48 1.28 -9.76
C ASP A 726 24.20 1.59 -8.96
N SER A 727 23.02 1.36 -9.54
CA SER A 727 21.74 1.55 -8.84
C SER A 727 21.55 0.56 -7.69
N GLU A 728 21.98 -0.68 -7.83
CA GLU A 728 21.98 -1.65 -6.72
C GLU A 728 22.97 -1.27 -5.63
N LYS A 729 24.17 -0.83 -5.99
CA LYS A 729 25.16 -0.32 -5.02
C LYS A 729 24.61 0.87 -4.23
N GLU A 730 24.04 1.85 -4.92
CA GLU A 730 23.40 3.01 -4.28
C GLU A 730 22.30 2.58 -3.32
N PHE A 731 21.48 1.60 -3.70
CA PHE A 731 20.48 1.03 -2.82
C PHE A 731 21.09 0.44 -1.54
N TYR A 732 22.13 -0.40 -1.66
CA TYR A 732 22.82 -0.97 -0.49
C TYR A 732 23.49 0.09 0.38
N ILE A 733 24.17 1.06 -0.23
CA ILE A 733 24.85 2.16 0.49
C ILE A 733 23.82 3.01 1.23
N SER A 734 22.76 3.41 0.57
CA SER A 734 21.67 4.19 1.16
C SER A 734 21.04 3.49 2.39
N ARG A 735 20.84 2.17 2.32
CA ARG A 735 20.30 1.41 3.45
C ARG A 735 21.32 1.25 4.58
N ALA A 736 22.58 1.06 4.25
CA ALA A 736 23.63 1.00 5.25
C ALA A 736 23.80 2.34 5.99
N ASP A 737 23.81 3.44 5.27
CA ASP A 737 24.00 4.79 5.84
C ASP A 737 22.78 5.24 6.67
N ASN A 738 21.57 5.00 6.14
CA ASN A 738 20.36 5.48 6.79
C ASN A 738 19.85 4.55 7.93
N TYR A 739 20.05 3.23 7.77
CA TYR A 739 19.47 2.24 8.69
C TYR A 739 20.48 1.33 9.37
N GLY A 740 21.77 1.44 9.04
CA GLY A 740 22.83 0.57 9.54
C GLY A 740 22.70 -0.89 9.10
N TRP A 741 21.99 -1.16 8.00
CA TRP A 741 21.85 -2.48 7.43
C TRP A 741 23.16 -2.91 6.77
N TRP A 742 23.37 -4.20 6.60
CA TRP A 742 24.46 -4.80 5.83
C TRP A 742 25.84 -4.28 6.23
N SER A 743 26.05 -4.17 7.55
CA SER A 743 27.32 -3.71 8.10
C SER A 743 28.48 -4.69 7.88
N ASN A 744 28.16 -5.91 7.45
CA ASN A 744 29.09 -7.00 7.18
C ASN A 744 29.55 -7.10 5.72
N ILE A 745 29.15 -6.16 4.84
CA ILE A 745 29.65 -6.04 3.47
C ILE A 745 29.98 -4.60 3.14
N ASP A 746 30.85 -4.36 2.17
CA ASP A 746 31.20 -3.03 1.66
C ASP A 746 31.53 -3.05 0.16
N PHE A 747 31.51 -1.89 -0.47
CA PHE A 747 31.84 -1.69 -1.89
C PHE A 747 33.21 -1.04 -2.10
N THR A 748 34.09 -1.09 -1.10
CA THR A 748 35.47 -0.62 -1.15
C THR A 748 36.41 -1.65 -0.54
N ASP A 749 37.57 -1.83 -1.16
CA ASP A 749 38.69 -2.63 -0.65
C ASP A 749 39.68 -1.80 0.14
N ASN A 750 39.46 -0.50 0.27
CA ASN A 750 40.36 0.40 0.95
C ASN A 750 40.32 0.20 2.46
N PRO A 751 41.44 -0.26 3.10
CA PRO A 751 41.48 -0.54 4.53
C PRO A 751 41.24 0.69 5.43
N GLU A 752 41.40 1.90 4.89
CA GLU A 752 41.18 3.13 5.65
C GLU A 752 39.71 3.58 5.69
N THR A 753 38.89 3.06 4.76
CA THR A 753 37.51 3.50 4.60
C THR A 753 36.47 2.39 4.79
N VAL A 754 36.85 1.11 4.66
CA VAL A 754 35.96 -0.02 4.80
C VAL A 754 35.23 0.00 6.15
N LYS A 755 33.95 -0.41 6.15
CA LYS A 755 33.07 -0.33 7.34
C LYS A 755 33.67 -0.94 8.60
N TRP A 756 34.43 -2.02 8.45
CA TRP A 756 35.08 -2.73 9.57
C TRP A 756 36.55 -2.37 9.79
N ARG A 757 37.06 -1.23 9.26
CA ARG A 757 38.44 -0.76 9.44
C ARG A 757 38.95 -0.72 10.87
N LYS A 758 38.06 -0.49 11.85
CA LYS A 758 38.41 -0.48 13.26
C LYS A 758 38.92 -1.84 13.76
N PHE A 759 38.37 -2.94 13.24
CA PHE A 759 38.81 -4.28 13.57
C PHE A 759 40.15 -4.62 12.90
N LEU A 760 40.38 -4.10 11.70
CA LEU A 760 41.66 -4.25 11.00
C LEU A 760 42.82 -3.52 11.73
N ASN A 761 42.49 -2.42 12.42
CA ASN A 761 43.45 -1.56 13.15
C ASN A 761 43.55 -1.89 14.64
N ASP A 762 42.85 -2.92 15.10
CA ASP A 762 42.89 -3.33 16.51
C ASP A 762 43.70 -4.62 16.66
N ASP A 763 44.85 -4.52 17.30
CA ASP A 763 45.78 -5.65 17.54
C ASP A 763 45.11 -6.86 18.23
N ARG A 764 44.03 -6.62 18.96
CA ARG A 764 43.29 -7.69 19.63
C ARG A 764 42.71 -8.69 18.63
N TYR A 765 42.35 -8.23 17.43
CA TYR A 765 41.83 -9.07 16.34
C TYR A 765 42.94 -9.65 15.43
N SER A 766 44.19 -9.28 15.66
CA SER A 766 45.30 -9.86 14.89
C SER A 766 45.36 -11.40 15.06
N GLY A 767 45.42 -12.13 13.97
CA GLY A 767 45.43 -13.61 13.93
C GLY A 767 44.03 -14.24 13.96
N THR A 768 42.94 -13.46 13.83
CA THR A 768 41.61 -13.94 13.45
C THR A 768 41.46 -13.92 11.93
N ASP A 769 40.31 -14.35 11.40
CA ASP A 769 40.02 -14.33 9.95
C ASP A 769 39.61 -12.93 9.44
N ILE A 770 39.76 -11.89 10.26
CA ILE A 770 39.38 -10.53 9.86
C ILE A 770 40.28 -9.98 8.75
N GLY A 771 39.70 -9.55 7.62
CA GLY A 771 40.45 -9.06 6.46
C GLY A 771 39.53 -8.26 5.53
N ILE A 772 39.88 -8.20 4.26
CA ILE A 772 39.09 -7.62 3.18
C ILE A 772 39.12 -8.62 2.02
N TYR A 773 38.00 -9.31 1.81
CA TYR A 773 37.88 -10.37 0.83
C TYR A 773 36.81 -10.03 -0.19
N GLU A 774 37.14 -10.13 -1.47
CA GLU A 774 36.17 -9.92 -2.54
C GLU A 774 35.22 -11.08 -2.67
N GLY A 775 34.01 -10.84 -3.12
CA GLY A 775 32.99 -11.87 -3.41
C GLY A 775 31.93 -12.01 -2.31
N ALA A 776 31.28 -10.91 -1.95
CA ALA A 776 30.04 -10.89 -1.18
C ALA A 776 28.91 -10.46 -2.09
N THR A 777 27.75 -11.11 -2.01
CA THR A 777 26.56 -10.80 -2.81
C THR A 777 26.77 -10.91 -4.33
N CYS A 778 27.86 -10.37 -4.86
CA CYS A 778 28.34 -10.55 -6.23
C CYS A 778 29.83 -10.95 -6.24
N SER A 779 30.29 -11.55 -7.33
CA SER A 779 31.65 -12.10 -7.39
C SER A 779 32.73 -11.03 -7.44
N SER A 780 32.40 -9.79 -7.83
CA SER A 780 33.36 -8.70 -7.98
C SER A 780 32.80 -7.37 -7.53
N GLY A 781 33.64 -6.52 -6.92
CA GLY A 781 33.29 -5.18 -6.49
C GLY A 781 32.44 -5.09 -5.22
N CYS A 782 32.32 -6.19 -4.48
CA CYS A 782 31.73 -6.23 -3.15
C CYS A 782 32.63 -7.07 -2.23
N TRP A 783 32.91 -6.56 -1.04
CA TRP A 783 33.86 -7.15 -0.11
C TRP A 783 33.22 -7.54 1.19
N LYS A 784 33.76 -8.53 1.85
CA LYS A 784 33.37 -9.11 3.14
C LYS A 784 34.56 -9.16 4.12
N PRO A 785 34.28 -9.24 5.44
CA PRO A 785 35.33 -9.14 6.45
C PRO A 785 36.04 -10.45 6.73
N SER A 786 35.50 -11.59 6.30
CA SER A 786 36.08 -12.92 6.58
C SER A 786 35.80 -13.91 5.47
N GLN A 787 36.63 -14.98 5.40
CA GLN A 787 36.35 -16.09 4.49
C GLN A 787 35.42 -17.15 5.12
N HIS A 788 35.41 -17.22 6.43
CA HIS A 788 34.63 -18.18 7.20
C HIS A 788 33.61 -17.44 8.06
N SER A 789 32.33 -17.62 7.76
CA SER A 789 31.24 -16.98 8.48
C SER A 789 29.94 -17.70 8.24
N ILE A 790 29.05 -17.69 9.23
CA ILE A 790 27.64 -18.14 9.08
C ILE A 790 27.00 -17.44 7.88
N MET A 791 27.24 -16.14 7.69
CA MET A 791 26.70 -15.36 6.56
C MET A 791 27.40 -15.65 5.24
N ASN A 792 28.54 -16.36 5.26
CA ASN A 792 29.24 -16.85 4.07
C ASN A 792 28.94 -18.32 3.75
N ASN A 793 27.80 -18.82 4.21
CA ASN A 793 27.32 -20.17 3.97
C ASN A 793 28.25 -21.29 4.52
N ASP A 794 28.96 -20.99 5.63
CA ASP A 794 29.85 -21.91 6.30
C ASP A 794 29.17 -22.47 7.57
N ALA A 795 28.73 -23.73 7.49
CA ALA A 795 28.00 -24.38 8.57
C ALA A 795 28.84 -24.61 9.86
N ASP A 796 30.15 -24.65 9.72
CA ASP A 796 31.11 -24.75 10.83
C ASP A 796 31.62 -23.36 11.27
N GLY A 797 31.23 -22.30 10.55
CA GLY A 797 31.62 -20.92 10.81
C GLY A 797 30.93 -20.30 12.04
N MET A 798 31.42 -19.14 12.43
CA MET A 798 30.81 -18.26 13.41
C MET A 798 30.42 -16.94 12.73
N PHE A 799 29.53 -16.16 13.34
CA PHE A 799 29.40 -14.76 12.91
C PHE A 799 30.77 -14.06 13.09
N ASN A 800 31.26 -13.41 12.05
CA ASN A 800 32.51 -12.63 12.13
C ASN A 800 32.36 -11.38 13.01
N ALA A 801 33.47 -10.70 13.33
CA ALA A 801 33.46 -9.60 14.26
C ALA A 801 32.51 -8.44 13.89
N PRO A 802 32.42 -7.94 12.63
CA PRO A 802 31.40 -6.95 12.20
C PRO A 802 29.97 -7.43 12.36
N SER A 803 29.68 -8.70 12.05
CA SER A 803 28.36 -9.29 12.23
C SER A 803 27.99 -9.41 13.72
N ARG A 804 28.91 -9.84 14.56
CA ARG A 804 28.71 -9.89 16.02
C ARG A 804 28.48 -8.49 16.61
N GLU A 805 29.21 -7.48 16.11
CA GLU A 805 29.00 -6.10 16.55
C GLU A 805 27.61 -5.58 16.15
N ALA A 806 27.16 -5.86 14.94
CA ALA A 806 25.82 -5.48 14.48
C ALA A 806 24.75 -6.11 15.37
N ILE A 807 24.85 -7.42 15.65
CA ILE A 807 23.94 -8.14 16.54
C ILE A 807 23.98 -7.55 17.96
N TYR A 808 25.18 -7.30 18.52
CA TYR A 808 25.37 -6.69 19.83
C TYR A 808 24.69 -5.33 19.96
N LYS A 809 24.92 -4.44 18.98
CA LYS A 809 24.31 -3.11 18.94
C LYS A 809 22.80 -3.19 18.91
N ARG A 810 22.24 -4.09 18.08
CA ARG A 810 20.79 -4.24 17.94
C ARG A 810 20.17 -4.78 19.21
N ILE A 811 20.76 -5.82 19.83
CA ILE A 811 20.29 -6.36 21.11
C ILE A 811 20.20 -5.26 22.17
N HIS A 812 21.27 -4.49 22.35
CA HIS A 812 21.32 -3.46 23.38
C HIS A 812 20.38 -2.29 23.10
N ARG A 813 20.25 -1.86 21.84
CA ARG A 813 19.30 -0.81 21.48
C ARG A 813 17.86 -1.25 21.69
N LEU A 814 17.50 -2.46 21.28
CA LEU A 814 16.15 -3.00 21.51
C LEU A 814 15.88 -3.19 23.01
N ALA A 815 16.84 -3.63 23.80
CA ALA A 815 16.69 -3.87 25.22
C ALA A 815 16.60 -2.59 26.07
N PHE A 816 17.39 -1.58 25.75
CA PHE A 816 17.56 -0.37 26.57
C PHE A 816 17.01 0.91 25.91
N GLY A 817 16.57 0.85 24.67
CA GLY A 817 15.98 1.98 23.93
C GLY A 817 17.03 2.87 23.22
N LYS A 818 16.52 3.93 22.60
CA LYS A 818 17.28 4.85 21.74
C LYS A 818 18.39 5.61 22.48
N ASP A 819 18.27 5.78 23.77
CA ASP A 819 19.25 6.53 24.58
C ASP A 819 20.49 5.70 24.93
N TRP A 820 20.47 4.39 24.61
CA TRP A 820 21.65 3.55 24.81
C TRP A 820 22.79 3.98 23.87
N GLN A 821 23.97 4.17 24.45
CA GLN A 821 25.16 4.58 23.72
C GLN A 821 26.10 3.38 23.52
N TYR A 822 26.51 3.17 22.28
CA TYR A 822 27.46 2.14 21.93
C TYR A 822 28.85 2.49 22.46
N ASP A 823 29.52 1.50 23.08
CA ASP A 823 30.88 1.58 23.55
C ASP A 823 31.70 0.43 22.94
N TYR A 824 32.71 0.78 22.14
CA TYR A 824 33.54 -0.19 21.43
C TYR A 824 34.35 -1.07 22.40
N GLU A 825 34.88 -0.50 23.47
CA GLU A 825 35.68 -1.26 24.44
C GLU A 825 34.83 -2.31 25.18
N LYS A 826 33.59 -1.98 25.52
CA LYS A 826 32.65 -2.95 26.08
C LYS A 826 32.28 -4.04 25.11
N PHE A 827 32.14 -3.71 23.84
CA PHE A 827 31.94 -4.73 22.82
C PHE A 827 33.16 -5.65 22.73
N VAL A 828 34.36 -5.11 22.65
CA VAL A 828 35.60 -5.92 22.58
C VAL A 828 35.81 -6.74 23.84
N GLU A 829 35.46 -6.22 25.04
CA GLU A 829 35.48 -7.00 26.27
C GLU A 829 34.57 -8.24 26.17
N TYR A 830 33.35 -8.05 25.69
CA TYR A 830 32.43 -9.18 25.40
C TYR A 830 33.05 -10.14 24.35
N ASP A 831 33.66 -9.61 23.29
CA ASP A 831 34.09 -10.39 22.13
C ASP A 831 35.41 -11.16 22.36
N GLN A 832 36.09 -10.98 23.47
CA GLN A 832 37.37 -11.64 23.79
C GLN A 832 37.31 -13.17 23.64
N LYS A 833 36.22 -13.79 24.04
CA LYS A 833 36.04 -15.25 23.94
C LYS A 833 35.92 -15.69 22.47
N ASN A 834 35.26 -14.89 21.62
CA ASN A 834 35.08 -15.17 20.22
C ASN A 834 36.39 -14.98 19.46
N ILE A 835 37.12 -13.91 19.78
CA ILE A 835 38.49 -13.70 19.28
C ILE A 835 39.40 -14.89 19.60
N ALA A 836 39.32 -15.40 20.82
CA ALA A 836 40.12 -16.58 21.22
C ALA A 836 39.69 -17.84 20.46
N ALA A 837 38.40 -18.03 20.26
CA ALA A 837 37.89 -19.16 19.50
C ALA A 837 38.28 -19.09 18.00
N GLU A 838 38.20 -17.91 17.36
CA GLU A 838 38.65 -17.74 15.96
C GLU A 838 40.16 -17.98 15.81
N LYS A 839 40.97 -17.47 16.74
CA LYS A 839 42.42 -17.75 16.74
C LYS A 839 42.74 -19.23 16.89
N ALA A 840 41.96 -19.94 17.68
CA ALA A 840 42.11 -21.40 17.87
C ALA A 840 41.70 -22.17 16.61
N ALA A 841 40.61 -21.75 15.94
CA ALA A 841 40.11 -22.36 14.70
C ALA A 841 41.07 -22.10 13.53
N GLY A 842 41.66 -20.88 13.41
CA GLY A 842 42.61 -20.51 12.35
C GLY A 842 43.89 -21.35 12.33
N THR A 843 44.24 -21.99 13.43
CA THR A 843 45.37 -22.94 13.50
C THR A 843 45.04 -24.33 12.95
N THR A 844 43.74 -24.65 12.74
CA THR A 844 43.27 -25.97 12.31
C THR A 844 42.76 -26.02 10.88
N SER A 845 42.31 -24.86 10.30
CA SER A 845 41.54 -24.81 9.03
C SER A 845 42.36 -24.63 7.75
N VAL A 846 43.68 -24.69 7.80
CA VAL A 846 44.54 -24.63 6.58
C VAL A 846 44.50 -25.95 5.74
N LYS A 847 43.54 -26.78 5.94
CA LYS A 847 43.38 -28.02 5.14
C LYS A 847 42.06 -28.01 4.35
N ASN A 848 42.20 -27.87 3.03
CA ASN A 848 41.31 -28.32 1.97
C ASN A 848 40.19 -27.42 1.48
N TRP A 849 40.51 -26.23 0.93
CA TRP A 849 39.50 -25.49 0.12
C TRP A 849 39.92 -25.29 -1.37
N ALA A 850 40.71 -26.15 -1.94
CA ALA A 850 41.16 -26.01 -3.34
C ALA A 850 40.34 -26.81 -4.38
N SER A 851 39.19 -27.39 -4.03
CA SER A 851 38.49 -28.23 -5.03
C SER A 851 37.00 -28.46 -4.73
N SER A 852 36.19 -27.44 -4.58
CA SER A 852 34.77 -27.58 -4.86
C SER A 852 34.29 -26.35 -5.60
N VAL A 853 34.23 -26.46 -6.91
CA VAL A 853 33.38 -25.58 -7.71
C VAL A 853 31.95 -25.93 -7.33
N GLU A 854 31.38 -25.24 -6.36
CA GLU A 854 29.95 -25.34 -6.09
C GLU A 854 29.18 -24.73 -7.25
N PRO A 855 28.05 -25.33 -7.64
CA PRO A 855 27.19 -24.77 -8.69
C PRO A 855 26.72 -23.35 -8.27
N GLU A 856 26.65 -22.47 -9.26
CA GLU A 856 26.18 -21.11 -9.11
C GLU A 856 24.89 -21.06 -8.27
N ARG A 857 25.01 -20.64 -7.01
CA ARG A 857 23.85 -20.25 -6.20
C ARG A 857 23.56 -18.81 -6.53
N LYS A 858 22.33 -18.52 -6.91
CA LYS A 858 21.88 -17.14 -7.09
C LYS A 858 21.29 -16.66 -5.78
N SER A 859 21.95 -15.77 -5.03
CA SER A 859 21.29 -15.00 -4.01
C SER A 859 20.45 -13.92 -4.67
N PHE A 860 19.32 -13.61 -4.08
CA PHE A 860 18.45 -12.60 -4.61
C PHE A 860 18.02 -11.66 -3.50
N VAL A 861 18.22 -10.39 -3.75
CA VAL A 861 17.54 -9.34 -3.01
C VAL A 861 16.31 -8.95 -3.84
N LYS A 862 15.14 -9.38 -3.43
CA LYS A 862 13.88 -8.94 -4.02
C LYS A 862 13.30 -7.82 -3.18
N ILE A 863 12.90 -6.73 -3.83
CA ILE A 863 12.29 -5.57 -3.18
C ILE A 863 10.82 -5.57 -3.56
N GLU A 864 9.97 -5.70 -2.56
CA GLU A 864 8.52 -5.58 -2.72
C GLU A 864 8.05 -4.29 -2.08
N LYS A 865 7.26 -3.50 -2.81
CA LYS A 865 6.64 -2.28 -2.32
C LYS A 865 5.14 -2.47 -2.22
N SER A 866 4.58 -2.11 -1.10
CA SER A 866 3.14 -2.14 -0.84
C SER A 866 2.73 -0.93 -0.01
N MET A 867 1.45 -0.61 0.01
CA MET A 867 0.93 0.45 0.86
C MET A 867 0.30 -0.16 2.11
N THR A 868 0.56 0.43 3.26
CA THR A 868 -0.13 0.08 4.50
C THR A 868 -1.56 0.64 4.48
N SER A 869 -2.42 0.11 5.33
CA SER A 869 -3.83 0.57 5.45
C SER A 869 -3.96 2.05 5.88
N ASP A 870 -2.91 2.65 6.43
CA ASP A 870 -2.82 4.07 6.80
C ASP A 870 -2.08 4.92 5.73
N GLY A 871 -1.90 4.38 4.52
CA GLY A 871 -1.36 5.11 3.37
C GLY A 871 0.16 5.29 3.35
N LYS A 872 0.91 4.53 4.15
CA LYS A 872 2.38 4.58 4.17
C LYS A 872 2.97 3.55 3.21
N GLU A 873 4.03 3.89 2.52
CA GLU A 873 4.75 2.92 1.70
C GLU A 873 5.47 1.89 2.61
N LYS A 874 5.14 0.62 2.43
CA LYS A 874 5.85 -0.50 3.02
C LYS A 874 6.79 -1.10 2.00
N VAL A 875 8.05 -1.24 2.36
CA VAL A 875 9.05 -1.90 1.54
C VAL A 875 9.48 -3.18 2.26
N THR A 876 9.37 -4.31 1.58
CA THR A 876 9.86 -5.60 2.06
C THR A 876 11.06 -6.00 1.22
N ILE A 877 12.16 -6.31 1.89
CA ILE A 877 13.37 -6.81 1.26
C ILE A 877 13.48 -8.30 1.59
N ILE A 878 13.41 -9.11 0.55
CA ILE A 878 13.53 -10.55 0.64
C ILE A 878 14.97 -10.90 0.31
N MET A 879 15.63 -11.58 1.22
CA MET A 879 17.00 -12.05 1.07
C MET A 879 17.00 -13.58 1.11
N ASN A 880 17.84 -14.19 0.29
CA ASN A 880 17.91 -15.62 0.11
C ASN A 880 19.30 -16.14 0.49
#